data_cc6325150dae2e329490d82592afbe5f
#
_entry.id   cc6325150dae2e329490d82592afbe5f
#
_cell.length_a   1.000
_cell.length_b   1.000
_cell.length_c   1.000
_cell.angle_alpha   90.00
_cell.angle_beta   90.00
_cell.angle_gamma   90.00
#
_symmetry.space_group_name_H-M   'P 1'
#
loop_
_entity.id
_entity.type
_entity.pdbx_description
1 polymer ?
#
loop_
_entity_poly.entity_id
_entity_poly.type
_entity_poly.pdbx_seq_one_letter_code
_entity_poly.pdbx_strand_id
1 'polypeptide(L)'
;MVAFTGISGSGKSSLAFGTLYAEAQRRYFESVAPYARRLLQQVGAPHVQEISGLPPAVALQQRHGAPSSRSTVGTLTTLSNLLRILYSRAGTPPPGAPRLPAEAFSPNTAAGACTRCHGLGAVVDVAEDLLVPDPSLSIRDGAIAAWPGAWQGANLRSVVSGLGIDIDRPWRRLRKKDRDWLLYTDEQPSVLIEPEADRIDYGYHGKFWSARAHVMHVLADSKSERMRERAMRFVRSVPCPECEGSGLRPDALAVTFAGHSIAEVNALPLTEVAALLRPVAELPGAGAATTTDLADETNEVAVRICADLVARIEVLLGLGLGYLGLGRRSTTLSPGEAQRLRIATQLRSGLFGVVYVLDEPSAGLHPADAEPLLDVLDRLKSSGNSLFVVEHDMDVVRRADWVVDIGPAAGEGGGRVLYSGPVPGLEAVAESATGRWLFGHAAPVEHRPREPRGRLRLSGVSRHNLRDVSVDIPLRVLTAVTGVSGSGKSTLVTQVLAEVVRGHLGLDPDENGSDGEDAELEVDLRGAAGLDSFDRLVRVDQRPIGRTPRSNLATYTGMFDAVRKLYAATDEARKRGYSAGRFSFNVADGRCETCQGEGFIEVELLFLPGTYAPCPACHGARYDPETLEVTYRGRNIADVLAMPVDEAAGFLAELPAAARSLETLREVGLGYLRLGQPATELSGGEAQRIKLSTELQRARRGHTLYLLDEPTAGLHPADVALLLRQLHRLVDAGSTVVLVEHDLDTIATADWIIDLGPGGGDAGGRVIAEGPPAKVAKARRSATAPYLARRLAGS
;
A
#
# COMPACT_ATOMS: atom_id res chain seq x y z
N MET A 1 7.77 -15.72 -24.57
CA MET A 1 7.37 -14.53 -23.78
C MET A 1 7.18 -13.36 -24.71
N VAL A 2 6.01 -12.70 -24.66
CA VAL A 2 5.67 -11.49 -25.42
C VAL A 2 5.64 -10.32 -24.46
N ALA A 3 6.49 -9.32 -24.65
CA ALA A 3 6.51 -8.10 -23.87
C ALA A 3 5.65 -7.01 -24.53
N PHE A 4 4.69 -6.45 -23.80
CA PHE A 4 3.91 -5.27 -24.19
C PHE A 4 4.59 -4.04 -23.60
N THR A 5 5.12 -3.17 -24.46
CA THR A 5 5.95 -2.02 -24.09
C THR A 5 5.36 -0.70 -24.58
N GLY A 6 5.93 0.41 -24.15
CA GLY A 6 5.52 1.78 -24.48
C GLY A 6 5.43 2.68 -23.23
N ILE A 7 5.28 3.97 -23.42
CA ILE A 7 5.17 4.95 -22.31
C ILE A 7 3.91 4.74 -21.48
N SER A 8 3.86 5.32 -20.26
CA SER A 8 2.68 5.27 -19.41
C SER A 8 1.47 5.88 -20.11
N GLY A 9 0.31 5.23 -20.02
CA GLY A 9 -0.91 5.70 -20.71
C GLY A 9 -0.98 5.43 -22.22
N SER A 10 -0.03 4.70 -22.82
CA SER A 10 -0.05 4.38 -24.25
C SER A 10 -1.07 3.31 -24.68
N GLY A 11 -1.70 2.59 -23.72
CA GLY A 11 -2.72 1.58 -23.97
C GLY A 11 -2.25 0.12 -23.84
N LYS A 12 -1.07 -0.15 -23.29
CA LYS A 12 -0.51 -1.51 -23.09
C LYS A 12 -1.46 -2.43 -22.31
N SER A 13 -1.84 -1.98 -21.11
CA SER A 13 -2.73 -2.75 -20.23
C SER A 13 -4.13 -2.87 -20.83
N SER A 14 -4.61 -1.88 -21.59
CA SER A 14 -5.87 -1.96 -22.33
C SER A 14 -5.83 -3.07 -23.39
N LEU A 15 -4.73 -3.22 -24.12
CA LEU A 15 -4.58 -4.30 -25.10
C LEU A 15 -4.40 -5.65 -24.41
N ALA A 16 -3.47 -5.77 -23.45
CA ALA A 16 -3.15 -7.05 -22.81
C ALA A 16 -4.29 -7.57 -21.93
N PHE A 17 -4.86 -6.72 -21.07
CA PHE A 17 -5.91 -7.10 -20.11
C PHE A 17 -7.32 -6.78 -20.62
N GLY A 18 -7.55 -5.56 -21.09
CA GLY A 18 -8.87 -5.11 -21.53
C GLY A 18 -9.34 -5.77 -22.82
N THR A 19 -8.43 -6.27 -23.65
CA THR A 19 -8.78 -6.91 -24.93
C THR A 19 -8.45 -8.40 -24.93
N LEU A 20 -7.17 -8.77 -24.88
CA LEU A 20 -6.73 -10.16 -25.06
C LEU A 20 -7.20 -11.05 -23.90
N TYR A 21 -6.92 -10.64 -22.66
CA TYR A 21 -7.35 -11.41 -21.49
C TYR A 21 -8.88 -11.46 -21.36
N ALA A 22 -9.56 -10.32 -21.50
CA ALA A 22 -11.03 -10.25 -21.41
C ALA A 22 -11.71 -11.17 -22.44
N GLU A 23 -11.23 -11.20 -23.68
CA GLU A 23 -11.78 -12.08 -24.72
C GLU A 23 -11.46 -13.56 -24.46
N ALA A 24 -10.26 -13.89 -23.97
CA ALA A 24 -9.92 -15.25 -23.58
C ALA A 24 -10.83 -15.77 -22.46
N GLN A 25 -11.06 -14.94 -21.44
CA GLN A 25 -11.98 -15.22 -20.35
C GLN A 25 -13.42 -15.42 -20.86
N ARG A 26 -13.90 -14.50 -21.68
CA ARG A 26 -15.24 -14.58 -22.26
C ARG A 26 -15.45 -15.93 -23.01
N ARG A 27 -14.52 -16.34 -23.86
CA ARG A 27 -14.57 -17.61 -24.61
C ARG A 27 -14.53 -18.82 -23.68
N TYR A 28 -13.65 -18.78 -22.68
CA TYR A 28 -13.57 -19.88 -21.70
C TYR A 28 -14.88 -20.06 -20.96
N PHE A 29 -15.48 -19.01 -20.44
CA PHE A 29 -16.75 -19.08 -19.72
C PHE A 29 -17.94 -19.44 -20.63
N GLU A 30 -17.95 -19.01 -21.87
CA GLU A 30 -18.98 -19.46 -22.84
C GLU A 30 -18.94 -20.97 -23.06
N SER A 31 -17.76 -21.60 -22.94
CA SER A 31 -17.60 -23.05 -23.11
C SER A 31 -18.00 -23.86 -21.87
N VAL A 32 -17.98 -23.29 -20.66
CA VAL A 32 -18.01 -24.06 -19.41
C VAL A 32 -19.39 -24.14 -18.75
N ALA A 33 -20.26 -23.12 -18.81
CA ALA A 33 -21.58 -23.21 -18.18
C ALA A 33 -22.63 -22.23 -18.72
N PRO A 34 -23.88 -22.71 -18.99
CA PRO A 34 -25.02 -21.84 -19.36
C PRO A 34 -25.38 -20.81 -18.25
N TYR A 35 -25.14 -21.14 -16.99
CA TYR A 35 -25.44 -20.26 -15.84
C TYR A 35 -24.42 -19.09 -15.77
N ALA A 36 -23.14 -19.33 -16.05
CA ALA A 36 -22.11 -18.32 -16.09
C ALA A 36 -22.35 -17.25 -17.18
N ARG A 37 -23.03 -17.60 -18.28
CA ARG A 37 -23.40 -16.67 -19.36
C ARG A 37 -24.23 -15.48 -18.86
N ARG A 38 -25.14 -15.70 -17.89
CA ARG A 38 -25.97 -14.62 -17.33
C ARG A 38 -25.16 -13.62 -16.47
N LEU A 39 -24.09 -14.09 -15.84
CA LEU A 39 -23.19 -13.27 -15.02
C LEU A 39 -22.19 -12.50 -15.89
N LEU A 40 -21.81 -13.05 -17.05
CA LEU A 40 -20.82 -12.49 -17.96
C LEU A 40 -21.37 -11.44 -18.94
N GLN A 41 -22.68 -11.39 -19.17
CA GLN A 41 -23.31 -10.32 -19.95
C GLN A 41 -23.12 -8.93 -19.35
N GLN A 42 -22.58 -8.83 -18.11
CA GLN A 42 -22.27 -7.57 -17.44
C GLN A 42 -20.81 -7.12 -17.62
N VAL A 43 -19.91 -7.99 -18.10
CA VAL A 43 -18.55 -7.62 -18.49
C VAL A 43 -18.59 -7.24 -19.96
N GLY A 44 -18.42 -5.96 -20.26
CA GLY A 44 -18.44 -5.45 -21.62
C GLY A 44 -17.52 -6.27 -22.52
N ALA A 45 -18.08 -6.86 -23.60
CA ALA A 45 -17.26 -7.54 -24.60
C ALA A 45 -16.27 -6.55 -25.23
N PRO A 46 -14.99 -6.90 -25.39
CA PRO A 46 -14.05 -6.02 -26.06
C PRO A 46 -14.51 -5.79 -27.50
N HIS A 47 -14.43 -4.54 -27.98
CA HIS A 47 -14.74 -4.17 -29.34
C HIS A 47 -13.60 -4.59 -30.29
N VAL A 48 -13.67 -5.82 -30.78
CA VAL A 48 -12.68 -6.37 -31.71
C VAL A 48 -13.39 -6.94 -32.94
N GLN A 49 -12.76 -6.83 -34.11
CA GLN A 49 -13.29 -7.44 -35.33
C GLN A 49 -13.14 -8.95 -35.30
N GLU A 50 -11.95 -9.43 -34.97
CA GLU A 50 -11.63 -10.85 -34.86
C GLU A 50 -10.39 -11.09 -33.98
N ILE A 51 -10.41 -12.14 -33.20
CA ILE A 51 -9.24 -12.72 -32.54
C ILE A 51 -9.25 -14.21 -32.77
N SER A 52 -8.17 -14.77 -33.34
CA SER A 52 -8.02 -16.20 -33.58
C SER A 52 -6.85 -16.76 -32.79
N GLY A 53 -6.89 -18.08 -32.51
CA GLY A 53 -5.78 -18.79 -31.87
C GLY A 53 -5.52 -18.42 -30.40
N LEU A 54 -6.46 -17.77 -29.70
CA LEU A 54 -6.32 -17.37 -28.31
C LEU A 54 -6.69 -18.52 -27.34
N PRO A 55 -5.70 -19.08 -26.58
CA PRO A 55 -5.97 -20.12 -25.60
C PRO A 55 -6.58 -19.53 -24.31
N PRO A 56 -7.04 -20.37 -23.36
CA PRO A 56 -7.43 -19.92 -22.05
C PRO A 56 -6.36 -19.08 -21.39
N ALA A 57 -6.77 -18.01 -20.68
CA ALA A 57 -5.83 -17.07 -20.07
C ALA A 57 -6.01 -16.97 -18.55
N VAL A 58 -4.91 -16.77 -17.86
CA VAL A 58 -4.84 -16.49 -16.41
C VAL A 58 -4.18 -15.13 -16.23
N ALA A 59 -4.83 -14.21 -15.51
CA ALA A 59 -4.29 -12.89 -15.25
C ALA A 59 -3.72 -12.76 -13.83
N LEU A 60 -2.59 -12.08 -13.75
CA LEU A 60 -1.94 -11.66 -12.51
C LEU A 60 -1.83 -10.13 -12.51
N GLN A 61 -2.92 -9.46 -12.11
CA GLN A 61 -2.98 -7.99 -12.03
C GLN A 61 -2.50 -7.49 -10.67
N GLN A 62 -1.94 -6.29 -10.64
CA GLN A 62 -1.59 -5.57 -9.42
C GLN A 62 -2.80 -5.05 -8.63
N ARG A 63 -4.04 -5.18 -9.18
CA ARG A 63 -5.24 -4.66 -8.51
C ARG A 63 -5.39 -5.21 -7.11
N HIS A 64 -5.40 -4.30 -6.16
CA HIS A 64 -5.59 -4.57 -4.75
C HIS A 64 -7.09 -4.84 -4.48
N GLY A 65 -7.46 -6.11 -4.34
CA GLY A 65 -8.57 -6.41 -3.42
C GLY A 65 -8.10 -5.96 -2.03
N ALA A 66 -8.91 -5.24 -1.29
CA ALA A 66 -8.55 -4.80 0.05
C ALA A 66 -8.03 -6.01 0.86
N PRO A 67 -6.76 -6.00 1.34
CA PRO A 67 -6.23 -7.13 2.06
C PRO A 67 -7.03 -7.31 3.35
N SER A 68 -7.54 -8.51 3.58
CA SER A 68 -8.23 -8.83 4.83
C SER A 68 -7.22 -8.86 5.97
N SER A 69 -7.56 -8.26 7.11
CA SER A 69 -6.75 -8.29 8.34
C SER A 69 -6.46 -9.72 8.84
N ARG A 70 -7.21 -10.71 8.37
CA ARG A 70 -7.05 -12.14 8.71
C ARG A 70 -6.21 -12.93 7.69
N SER A 71 -5.83 -12.32 6.58
CA SER A 71 -5.05 -12.97 5.53
C SER A 71 -3.57 -12.93 5.86
N THR A 72 -2.88 -14.08 5.75
CA THR A 72 -1.45 -14.24 6.02
C THR A 72 -0.71 -14.83 4.82
N VAL A 73 0.62 -14.77 4.80
CA VAL A 73 1.46 -15.45 3.80
C VAL A 73 1.05 -16.91 3.66
N GLY A 74 0.90 -17.62 4.77
CA GLY A 74 0.51 -19.04 4.76
C GLY A 74 -0.88 -19.30 4.18
N THR A 75 -1.84 -18.38 4.34
CA THR A 75 -3.19 -18.51 3.74
C THR A 75 -3.17 -18.16 2.26
N LEU A 76 -2.43 -17.13 1.85
CA LEU A 76 -2.28 -16.73 0.44
C LEU A 76 -1.60 -17.83 -0.40
N THR A 77 -0.60 -18.50 0.18
CA THR A 77 0.16 -19.58 -0.49
C THR A 77 -0.46 -20.97 -0.31
N THR A 78 -1.58 -21.07 0.42
CA THR A 78 -2.24 -22.32 0.82
C THR A 78 -1.38 -23.26 1.70
N LEU A 79 -0.17 -22.84 2.11
CA LEU A 79 0.73 -23.61 2.98
C LEU A 79 0.12 -23.87 4.37
N SER A 80 -0.63 -22.88 4.92
CA SER A 80 -1.32 -23.04 6.20
C SER A 80 -2.28 -24.22 6.22
N ASN A 81 -2.92 -24.55 5.11
CA ASN A 81 -3.85 -25.69 5.04
C ASN A 81 -3.10 -27.01 5.22
N LEU A 82 -1.98 -27.18 4.53
CA LEU A 82 -1.14 -28.39 4.67
C LEU A 82 -0.51 -28.48 6.05
N LEU A 83 -0.06 -27.34 6.60
CA LEU A 83 0.52 -27.29 7.94
C LEU A 83 -0.50 -27.72 9.01
N ARG A 84 -1.75 -27.26 8.92
CA ARG A 84 -2.84 -27.67 9.81
C ARG A 84 -3.12 -29.17 9.72
N ILE A 85 -3.11 -29.73 8.50
CA ILE A 85 -3.30 -31.16 8.29
C ILE A 85 -2.10 -31.94 8.89
N LEU A 86 -0.88 -31.44 8.75
CA LEU A 86 0.33 -32.05 9.35
C LEU A 86 0.19 -32.11 10.87
N TYR A 87 -0.16 -31.00 11.55
CA TYR A 87 -0.34 -30.99 13.00
C TYR A 87 -1.50 -31.87 13.47
N SER A 88 -2.59 -31.92 12.71
CA SER A 88 -3.74 -32.79 13.01
C SER A 88 -3.40 -34.29 12.90
N ARG A 89 -2.61 -34.68 11.90
CA ARG A 89 -2.35 -36.08 11.57
C ARG A 89 -1.07 -36.63 12.20
N ALA A 90 -0.01 -35.83 12.24
CA ALA A 90 1.31 -36.21 12.68
C ALA A 90 1.83 -35.42 13.90
N GLY A 91 1.08 -34.46 14.41
CA GLY A 91 1.43 -33.72 15.63
C GLY A 91 1.35 -34.59 16.88
N THR A 92 2.20 -34.31 17.85
CA THR A 92 2.26 -34.97 19.16
C THR A 92 1.45 -34.15 20.16
N PRO A 93 0.26 -34.61 20.58
CA PRO A 93 -0.52 -33.94 21.62
C PRO A 93 0.11 -34.18 23.00
N PRO A 94 -0.23 -33.39 24.01
CA PRO A 94 0.14 -33.66 25.41
C PRO A 94 -0.37 -35.04 25.88
N PRO A 95 0.30 -35.66 26.85
CA PRO A 95 -0.12 -36.96 27.37
C PRO A 95 -1.59 -36.96 27.84
N GLY A 96 -2.37 -37.88 27.29
CA GLY A 96 -3.80 -38.00 27.60
C GLY A 96 -4.75 -37.05 26.87
N ALA A 97 -4.25 -36.12 26.05
CA ALA A 97 -5.08 -35.24 25.26
C ALA A 97 -5.54 -35.91 23.93
N PRO A 98 -6.79 -35.64 23.47
CA PRO A 98 -7.26 -36.21 22.19
C PRO A 98 -6.56 -35.53 21.01
N ARG A 99 -6.50 -36.21 19.87
CA ARG A 99 -6.05 -35.59 18.60
C ARG A 99 -7.04 -34.55 18.13
N LEU A 100 -6.54 -33.38 17.77
CA LEU A 100 -7.36 -32.27 17.31
C LEU A 100 -7.57 -32.34 15.78
N PRO A 101 -8.77 -31.94 15.27
CA PRO A 101 -9.01 -31.80 13.85
C PRO A 101 -8.23 -30.62 13.26
N ALA A 102 -7.98 -30.62 11.94
CA ALA A 102 -7.21 -29.56 11.27
C ALA A 102 -7.80 -28.15 11.48
N GLU A 103 -9.10 -28.05 11.66
CA GLU A 103 -9.81 -26.80 11.95
C GLU A 103 -9.40 -26.17 13.29
N ALA A 104 -9.01 -26.98 14.28
CA ALA A 104 -8.55 -26.49 15.58
C ALA A 104 -7.22 -25.71 15.51
N PHE A 105 -6.46 -25.90 14.44
CA PHE A 105 -5.22 -25.19 14.16
C PHE A 105 -5.40 -23.92 13.28
N SER A 106 -6.65 -23.44 13.13
CA SER A 106 -6.97 -22.25 12.35
C SER A 106 -7.49 -21.12 13.23
N PRO A 107 -6.86 -19.94 13.22
CA PRO A 107 -7.41 -18.77 13.93
C PRO A 107 -8.71 -18.23 13.29
N ASN A 108 -9.05 -18.71 12.08
CA ASN A 108 -10.24 -18.28 11.34
C ASN A 108 -11.48 -19.18 11.52
N THR A 109 -11.39 -20.18 12.37
CA THR A 109 -12.48 -21.11 12.69
C THR A 109 -12.90 -21.00 14.15
N ALA A 110 -14.14 -21.28 14.46
CA ALA A 110 -14.64 -21.28 15.86
C ALA A 110 -13.91 -22.31 16.73
N ALA A 111 -13.44 -23.44 16.15
CA ALA A 111 -12.73 -24.48 16.87
C ALA A 111 -11.30 -24.08 17.28
N GLY A 112 -10.62 -23.26 16.47
CA GLY A 112 -9.22 -22.89 16.69
C GLY A 112 -9.00 -21.46 17.20
N ALA A 113 -9.94 -20.55 17.00
CA ALA A 113 -9.80 -19.15 17.39
C ALA A 113 -9.70 -18.97 18.91
N CYS A 114 -8.70 -18.20 19.36
CA CYS A 114 -8.62 -17.74 20.74
C CYS A 114 -9.93 -17.05 21.16
N THR A 115 -10.45 -17.39 22.33
CA THR A 115 -11.74 -16.89 22.82
C THR A 115 -11.74 -15.39 23.09
N ARG A 116 -10.61 -14.81 23.44
CA ARG A 116 -10.45 -13.41 23.79
C ARG A 116 -10.30 -12.49 22.59
N CYS A 117 -9.44 -12.85 21.64
CA CYS A 117 -9.17 -12.02 20.45
C CYS A 117 -9.91 -12.50 19.17
N HIS A 118 -10.72 -13.54 19.27
CA HIS A 118 -11.47 -14.13 18.16
C HIS A 118 -10.61 -14.42 16.92
N GLY A 119 -9.38 -14.89 17.17
CA GLY A 119 -8.42 -15.28 16.13
C GLY A 119 -7.58 -14.12 15.56
N LEU A 120 -7.75 -12.90 16.04
CA LEU A 120 -6.98 -11.76 15.57
C LEU A 120 -5.53 -11.73 16.08
N GLY A 121 -5.22 -12.46 17.18
CA GLY A 121 -3.91 -12.43 17.82
C GLY A 121 -3.63 -11.15 18.61
N ALA A 122 -4.42 -10.11 18.42
CA ALA A 122 -4.28 -8.82 19.08
C ALA A 122 -5.59 -8.37 19.71
N VAL A 123 -5.51 -7.56 20.73
CA VAL A 123 -6.63 -6.86 21.35
C VAL A 123 -6.37 -5.37 21.34
N VAL A 124 -7.42 -4.59 21.19
CA VAL A 124 -7.34 -3.14 21.29
C VAL A 124 -7.45 -2.77 22.76
N ASP A 125 -6.49 -2.02 23.26
CA ASP A 125 -6.52 -1.47 24.63
C ASP A 125 -6.00 -0.02 24.63
N VAL A 126 -6.33 0.72 25.69
CA VAL A 126 -5.90 2.11 25.83
C VAL A 126 -4.45 2.18 26.34
N ALA A 127 -3.72 3.20 25.91
CA ALA A 127 -2.36 3.42 26.34
C ALA A 127 -2.27 4.67 27.24
N GLU A 128 -1.59 4.58 28.40
CA GLU A 128 -1.50 5.68 29.38
C GLU A 128 -0.89 6.94 28.78
N ASP A 129 0.16 6.81 27.97
CA ASP A 129 0.84 7.91 27.29
C ASP A 129 -0.03 8.62 26.26
N LEU A 130 -0.98 7.90 25.62
CA LEU A 130 -1.98 8.49 24.74
C LEU A 130 -3.13 9.15 25.51
N LEU A 131 -3.53 8.55 26.64
CA LEU A 131 -4.56 9.12 27.50
C LEU A 131 -4.09 10.39 28.21
N VAL A 132 -2.80 10.46 28.58
CA VAL A 132 -2.18 11.56 29.31
C VAL A 132 -0.88 12.00 28.62
N PRO A 133 -0.98 12.67 27.47
CA PRO A 133 0.21 13.07 26.69
C PRO A 133 1.09 14.10 27.39
N ASP A 134 0.52 14.93 28.27
CA ASP A 134 1.27 15.89 29.10
C ASP A 134 0.99 15.70 30.59
N PRO A 135 1.83 14.95 31.32
CA PRO A 135 1.65 14.73 32.74
C PRO A 135 1.95 15.97 33.62
N SER A 136 2.36 17.10 33.05
CA SER A 136 2.53 18.36 33.76
C SER A 136 1.21 19.10 33.97
N LEU A 137 0.19 18.83 33.17
CA LEU A 137 -1.15 19.40 33.27
C LEU A 137 -1.91 18.82 34.46
N SER A 138 -2.87 19.60 34.99
CA SER A 138 -3.88 19.11 35.92
C SER A 138 -5.07 18.49 35.20
N ILE A 139 -5.92 17.73 35.92
CA ILE A 139 -7.16 17.20 35.37
C ILE A 139 -8.07 18.33 34.88
N ARG A 140 -8.09 19.47 35.61
CA ARG A 140 -8.84 20.67 35.24
C ARG A 140 -8.32 21.23 33.89
N ASP A 141 -7.02 21.28 33.69
CA ASP A 141 -6.38 21.79 32.46
C ASP A 141 -6.39 20.79 31.31
N GLY A 142 -6.95 19.58 31.52
CA GLY A 142 -7.14 18.59 30.43
C GLY A 142 -6.04 17.53 30.36
N ALA A 143 -5.39 17.18 31.47
CA ALA A 143 -4.39 16.11 31.52
C ALA A 143 -4.90 14.80 30.88
N ILE A 144 -6.18 14.45 31.09
CA ILE A 144 -6.80 13.29 30.43
C ILE A 144 -7.40 13.71 29.10
N ALA A 145 -6.62 13.57 28.02
CA ALA A 145 -6.95 14.01 26.66
C ALA A 145 -8.16 13.26 26.06
N ALA A 146 -8.41 12.03 26.52
CA ALA A 146 -9.53 11.21 26.06
C ALA A 146 -10.90 11.76 26.46
N TRP A 147 -10.99 12.52 27.54
CA TRP A 147 -12.24 13.11 27.97
C TRP A 147 -12.66 14.28 27.06
N PRO A 148 -13.97 14.46 26.78
CA PRO A 148 -14.44 15.57 25.96
C PRO A 148 -14.08 16.93 26.55
N GLY A 149 -13.78 17.92 25.71
CA GLY A 149 -13.49 19.29 26.13
C GLY A 149 -14.74 20.09 26.54
N ALA A 150 -15.91 19.69 26.03
CA ALA A 150 -17.18 20.40 26.22
C ALA A 150 -17.89 19.96 27.54
N TRP A 151 -19.19 20.19 27.63
CA TRP A 151 -20.04 19.94 28.81
C TRP A 151 -19.87 18.55 29.46
N GLN A 152 -19.73 17.50 28.63
CA GLN A 152 -19.52 16.13 29.16
C GLN A 152 -18.18 15.99 29.91
N GLY A 153 -17.12 16.63 29.45
CA GLY A 153 -15.84 16.61 30.14
C GLY A 153 -15.84 17.48 31.40
N ALA A 154 -16.55 18.59 31.40
CA ALA A 154 -16.77 19.38 32.61
C ALA A 154 -17.49 18.56 33.69
N ASN A 155 -18.52 17.80 33.28
CA ASN A 155 -19.24 16.89 34.17
C ASN A 155 -18.30 15.81 34.78
N LEU A 156 -17.48 15.15 33.99
CA LEU A 156 -16.50 14.16 34.46
C LEU A 156 -15.52 14.77 35.47
N ARG A 157 -15.01 15.97 35.22
CA ARG A 157 -14.12 16.70 36.16
C ARG A 157 -14.84 17.02 37.49
N SER A 158 -16.09 17.46 37.45
CA SER A 158 -16.90 17.74 38.60
C SER A 158 -17.17 16.47 39.45
N VAL A 159 -17.42 15.32 38.76
CA VAL A 159 -17.57 14.02 39.44
C VAL A 159 -16.29 13.63 40.16
N VAL A 160 -15.11 13.78 39.51
CA VAL A 160 -13.80 13.45 40.09
C VAL A 160 -13.51 14.33 41.32
N SER A 161 -13.84 15.62 41.26
CA SER A 161 -13.73 16.54 42.41
C SER A 161 -14.66 16.12 43.57
N GLY A 162 -15.91 15.74 43.25
CA GLY A 162 -16.87 15.23 44.22
C GLY A 162 -16.47 13.90 44.87
N LEU A 163 -15.62 13.11 44.23
CA LEU A 163 -15.00 11.90 44.78
C LEU A 163 -13.79 12.20 45.69
N GLY A 164 -13.43 13.47 45.89
CA GLY A 164 -12.34 13.89 46.79
C GLY A 164 -10.95 13.79 46.16
N ILE A 165 -10.85 13.68 44.80
CA ILE A 165 -9.58 13.72 44.09
C ILE A 165 -9.31 15.19 43.73
N ASP A 166 -8.10 15.66 44.02
CA ASP A 166 -7.65 17.02 43.72
C ASP A 166 -7.41 17.18 42.22
N ILE A 167 -8.35 17.82 41.48
CA ILE A 167 -8.32 18.01 40.05
C ILE A 167 -7.40 19.14 39.60
N ASP A 168 -6.90 19.98 40.51
CA ASP A 168 -6.01 21.10 40.25
C ASP A 168 -4.53 20.69 40.36
N ARG A 169 -4.26 19.52 40.90
CA ARG A 169 -2.92 18.97 41.05
C ARG A 169 -2.39 18.44 39.73
N PRO A 170 -1.14 18.76 39.38
CA PRO A 170 -0.50 18.18 38.17
C PRO A 170 -0.55 16.64 38.20
N TRP A 171 -0.88 16.01 37.06
CA TRP A 171 -1.05 14.55 36.92
C TRP A 171 0.12 13.77 37.53
N ARG A 172 1.36 14.14 37.20
CA ARG A 172 2.58 13.49 37.73
C ARG A 172 2.70 13.51 39.26
N ARG A 173 1.98 14.42 39.98
CA ARG A 173 1.97 14.55 41.44
C ARG A 173 0.80 13.86 42.12
N LEU A 174 -0.14 13.31 41.33
CA LEU A 174 -1.21 12.48 41.86
C LEU A 174 -0.64 11.14 42.32
N ARG A 175 -1.27 10.52 43.35
CA ARG A 175 -0.87 9.20 43.80
C ARG A 175 -1.09 8.17 42.65
N LYS A 176 -0.20 7.20 42.53
CA LYS A 176 -0.31 6.15 41.47
C LYS A 176 -1.67 5.45 41.54
N LYS A 177 -2.16 5.12 42.75
CA LYS A 177 -3.48 4.49 42.92
C LYS A 177 -4.63 5.32 42.34
N ASP A 178 -4.58 6.65 42.50
CA ASP A 178 -5.63 7.54 42.01
C ASP A 178 -5.54 7.65 40.46
N ARG A 179 -4.30 7.72 39.89
CA ARG A 179 -4.07 7.72 38.46
C ARG A 179 -4.57 6.43 37.81
N ASP A 180 -4.16 5.27 38.34
CA ASP A 180 -4.57 3.96 37.81
C ASP A 180 -6.10 3.82 37.92
N TRP A 181 -6.72 4.29 38.98
CA TRP A 181 -8.17 4.25 39.15
C TRP A 181 -8.87 5.16 38.12
N LEU A 182 -8.41 6.39 37.93
CA LEU A 182 -8.97 7.33 36.96
C LEU A 182 -8.88 6.82 35.52
N LEU A 183 -7.81 6.10 35.16
CA LEU A 183 -7.59 5.59 33.81
C LEU A 183 -8.30 4.26 33.54
N TYR A 184 -8.33 3.34 34.54
CA TYR A 184 -8.61 1.93 34.22
C TYR A 184 -9.74 1.29 34.99
N THR A 185 -10.32 1.96 36.03
CA THR A 185 -11.38 1.32 36.81
C THR A 185 -12.63 1.04 35.99
N ASP A 186 -13.27 -0.09 36.27
CA ASP A 186 -14.58 -0.44 35.76
C ASP A 186 -15.71 0.05 36.67
N GLU A 187 -15.37 0.61 37.86
CA GLU A 187 -16.32 1.20 38.77
C GLU A 187 -16.92 2.48 38.19
N GLN A 188 -18.22 2.66 38.37
CA GLN A 188 -18.96 3.81 37.88
C GLN A 188 -19.73 4.50 39.04
N PRO A 189 -19.05 5.04 40.04
CA PRO A 189 -19.73 5.73 41.15
C PRO A 189 -20.52 6.94 40.64
N SER A 190 -21.62 7.21 41.30
CA SER A 190 -22.49 8.35 41.04
C SER A 190 -22.37 9.35 42.15
N VAL A 191 -22.14 10.62 41.80
CA VAL A 191 -21.96 11.72 42.78
C VAL A 191 -22.99 12.78 42.47
N LEU A 192 -23.57 13.37 43.56
CA LEU A 192 -24.43 14.54 43.43
C LEU A 192 -23.56 15.75 43.12
N ILE A 193 -23.81 16.38 42.00
CA ILE A 193 -23.12 17.58 41.54
C ILE A 193 -24.04 18.77 41.71
N GLU A 194 -23.59 19.76 42.46
CA GLU A 194 -24.24 21.06 42.54
C GLU A 194 -23.65 21.94 41.39
N PRO A 195 -24.47 22.42 40.46
CA PRO A 195 -23.97 23.18 39.32
C PRO A 195 -23.47 24.57 39.72
N GLU A 196 -22.28 24.95 39.29
CA GLU A 196 -21.69 26.29 39.56
C GLU A 196 -22.26 27.39 38.65
N ALA A 197 -23.20 27.12 37.75
CA ALA A 197 -23.69 28.08 36.77
C ALA A 197 -25.21 28.22 36.76
N ASP A 198 -25.68 29.48 36.61
CA ASP A 198 -27.07 30.00 36.59
C ASP A 198 -28.10 29.35 35.65
N ARG A 199 -27.79 28.20 35.04
CA ARG A 199 -28.64 27.57 34.02
C ARG A 199 -29.36 26.30 34.43
N ILE A 200 -29.03 25.73 35.59
CA ILE A 200 -29.66 24.48 36.08
C ILE A 200 -29.94 24.67 37.57
N ASP A 201 -31.23 24.72 37.94
CA ASP A 201 -31.69 24.97 39.30
C ASP A 201 -31.67 23.75 40.22
N TYR A 202 -31.23 22.58 39.76
CA TYR A 202 -31.28 21.35 40.57
C TYR A 202 -29.96 20.57 40.46
N GLY A 203 -29.46 20.10 41.60
CA GLY A 203 -28.36 19.15 41.64
C GLY A 203 -28.69 17.86 40.83
N TYR A 204 -27.76 17.31 40.13
CA TYR A 204 -27.92 16.08 39.34
C TYR A 204 -26.85 15.05 39.68
N HIS A 205 -27.22 13.76 39.51
CA HIS A 205 -26.26 12.69 39.75
C HIS A 205 -25.38 12.46 38.49
N GLY A 206 -24.09 12.87 38.62
CA GLY A 206 -23.07 12.60 37.60
C GLY A 206 -22.47 11.22 37.82
N LYS A 207 -22.38 10.43 36.74
CA LYS A 207 -21.78 9.09 36.76
C LYS A 207 -20.34 9.17 36.30
N PHE A 208 -19.43 8.54 37.01
CA PHE A 208 -18.02 8.46 36.64
C PHE A 208 -17.80 7.44 35.54
N TRP A 209 -16.90 7.76 34.62
CA TRP A 209 -16.36 6.86 33.61
C TRP A 209 -14.84 7.04 33.60
N SER A 210 -14.10 5.94 33.79
CA SER A 210 -12.66 5.97 33.60
C SER A 210 -12.32 6.34 32.14
N ALA A 211 -11.10 6.82 31.93
CA ALA A 211 -10.67 7.17 30.56
C ALA A 211 -10.80 5.98 29.59
N ARG A 212 -10.42 4.77 30.05
CA ARG A 212 -10.58 3.52 29.30
C ARG A 212 -12.05 3.21 29.00
N ALA A 213 -12.89 3.22 30.02
CA ALA A 213 -14.32 2.91 29.84
C ALA A 213 -15.00 3.90 28.87
N HIS A 214 -14.65 5.19 28.96
CA HIS A 214 -15.16 6.21 28.03
C HIS A 214 -14.73 5.94 26.57
N VAL A 215 -13.45 5.70 26.33
CA VAL A 215 -12.91 5.43 24.98
C VAL A 215 -13.56 4.17 24.40
N MET A 216 -13.59 3.07 25.18
CA MET A 216 -14.16 1.81 24.71
C MET A 216 -15.67 1.91 24.42
N HIS A 217 -16.42 2.66 25.25
CA HIS A 217 -17.84 2.92 25.00
C HIS A 217 -18.06 3.73 23.71
N VAL A 218 -17.25 4.77 23.47
CA VAL A 218 -17.35 5.55 22.23
C VAL A 218 -17.05 4.69 21.01
N LEU A 219 -16.08 3.79 21.08
CA LEU A 219 -15.74 2.87 19.98
C LEU A 219 -16.86 1.87 19.69
N ALA A 220 -17.51 1.34 20.76
CA ALA A 220 -18.56 0.32 20.62
C ALA A 220 -19.90 0.91 20.17
N ASP A 221 -20.34 2.02 20.79
CA ASP A 221 -21.73 2.45 20.75
C ASP A 221 -21.98 3.77 20.02
N SER A 222 -20.91 4.56 19.67
CA SER A 222 -21.10 5.83 19.00
C SER A 222 -21.54 5.66 17.55
N LYS A 223 -22.62 6.35 17.16
CA LYS A 223 -23.08 6.44 15.75
C LYS A 223 -22.29 7.49 14.94
N SER A 224 -21.51 8.34 15.62
CA SER A 224 -20.72 9.39 14.98
C SER A 224 -19.34 8.87 14.60
N GLU A 225 -19.04 8.82 13.30
CA GLU A 225 -17.75 8.43 12.76
C GLU A 225 -16.60 9.30 13.31
N ARG A 226 -16.81 10.61 13.39
CA ARG A 226 -15.85 11.56 13.95
C ARG A 226 -15.54 11.29 15.45
N MET A 227 -16.52 10.84 16.24
CA MET A 227 -16.30 10.48 17.64
C MET A 227 -15.50 9.18 17.74
N ARG A 228 -15.77 8.19 16.89
CA ARG A 228 -15.01 6.94 16.82
C ARG A 228 -13.56 7.19 16.38
N GLU A 229 -13.36 8.00 15.35
CA GLU A 229 -12.00 8.38 14.90
C GLU A 229 -11.21 9.07 16.01
N ARG A 230 -11.86 9.97 16.77
CA ARG A 230 -11.22 10.58 17.95
C ARG A 230 -10.86 9.55 19.00
N ALA A 231 -11.74 8.60 19.30
CA ALA A 231 -11.48 7.55 20.30
C ALA A 231 -10.36 6.59 19.86
N MET A 232 -10.24 6.31 18.56
CA MET A 232 -9.14 5.50 18.00
C MET A 232 -7.76 6.09 18.26
N ARG A 233 -7.63 7.39 18.52
CA ARG A 233 -6.34 8.03 18.84
C ARG A 233 -5.80 7.64 20.24
N PHE A 234 -6.61 7.04 21.09
CA PHE A 234 -6.26 6.70 22.47
C PHE A 234 -6.06 5.20 22.71
N VAL A 235 -6.14 4.40 21.65
CA VAL A 235 -6.01 2.95 21.74
C VAL A 235 -4.82 2.45 20.94
N ARG A 236 -4.24 1.35 21.43
CA ARG A 236 -3.20 0.59 20.74
C ARG A 236 -3.66 -0.85 20.54
N SER A 237 -3.20 -1.46 19.47
CA SER A 237 -3.30 -2.89 19.27
C SER A 237 -2.13 -3.55 19.99
N VAL A 238 -2.42 -4.36 21.00
CA VAL A 238 -1.42 -5.09 21.76
C VAL A 238 -1.59 -6.60 21.53
N PRO A 239 -0.51 -7.40 21.60
CA PRO A 239 -0.64 -8.84 21.53
C PRO A 239 -1.65 -9.34 22.56
N CYS A 240 -2.53 -10.25 22.13
CA CYS A 240 -3.53 -10.80 23.04
C CYS A 240 -2.83 -11.54 24.21
N PRO A 241 -3.10 -11.20 25.47
CA PRO A 241 -2.38 -11.78 26.62
C PRO A 241 -2.74 -13.25 26.86
N GLU A 242 -3.79 -13.78 26.22
CA GLU A 242 -4.20 -15.19 26.36
C GLU A 242 -3.50 -16.10 25.33
N CYS A 243 -3.31 -15.62 24.09
CA CYS A 243 -2.70 -16.40 23.01
C CYS A 243 -1.34 -15.85 22.56
N GLU A 244 -0.81 -14.84 23.22
CA GLU A 244 0.51 -14.23 22.96
C GLU A 244 0.74 -13.88 21.48
N GLY A 245 -0.34 -13.44 20.80
CA GLY A 245 -0.26 -13.05 19.38
C GLY A 245 -0.60 -14.14 18.39
N SER A 246 -0.68 -15.42 18.79
CA SER A 246 -0.93 -16.53 17.86
C SER A 246 -2.34 -16.58 17.27
N GLY A 247 -3.32 -16.00 17.97
CA GLY A 247 -4.74 -16.09 17.60
C GLY A 247 -5.39 -17.46 17.84
N LEU A 248 -4.64 -18.43 18.37
CA LEU A 248 -5.08 -19.82 18.56
C LEU A 248 -5.42 -20.13 20.03
N ARG A 249 -6.22 -21.15 20.21
CA ARG A 249 -6.53 -21.69 21.54
C ARG A 249 -5.31 -22.40 22.16
N PRO A 250 -5.19 -22.43 23.50
CA PRO A 250 -4.09 -23.12 24.19
C PRO A 250 -3.96 -24.61 23.82
N ASP A 251 -5.09 -25.30 23.59
CA ASP A 251 -5.09 -26.72 23.22
C ASP A 251 -4.37 -26.98 21.91
N ALA A 252 -4.56 -26.10 20.90
CA ALA A 252 -3.87 -26.18 19.62
C ALA A 252 -2.38 -25.84 19.73
N LEU A 253 -2.03 -24.89 20.61
CA LEU A 253 -0.64 -24.51 20.87
C LEU A 253 0.15 -25.59 21.63
N ALA A 254 -0.54 -26.44 22.39
CA ALA A 254 0.08 -27.55 23.13
C ALA A 254 0.49 -28.73 22.24
N VAL A 255 -0.02 -28.80 20.99
CA VAL A 255 0.38 -29.86 20.04
C VAL A 255 1.67 -29.44 19.35
N THR A 256 2.67 -30.34 19.31
CA THR A 256 3.97 -30.07 18.70
C THR A 256 4.25 -30.99 17.51
N PHE A 257 5.02 -30.51 16.55
CA PHE A 257 5.62 -31.27 15.47
C PHE A 257 7.12 -30.94 15.40
N ALA A 258 7.99 -31.95 15.42
CA ALA A 258 9.44 -31.76 15.53
C ALA A 258 9.85 -30.81 16.70
N GLY A 259 9.09 -30.85 17.81
CA GLY A 259 9.34 -30.04 19.00
C GLY A 259 8.77 -28.61 18.98
N HIS A 260 8.12 -28.19 17.89
CA HIS A 260 7.57 -26.85 17.72
C HIS A 260 6.04 -26.85 17.68
N SER A 261 5.40 -25.87 18.30
CA SER A 261 3.98 -25.56 18.10
C SER A 261 3.73 -24.98 16.71
N ILE A 262 2.49 -25.03 16.25
CA ILE A 262 2.13 -24.42 14.94
C ILE A 262 2.35 -22.89 14.91
N ALA A 263 2.22 -22.22 16.05
CA ALA A 263 2.48 -20.79 16.15
C ALA A 263 3.97 -20.45 15.99
N GLU A 264 4.85 -21.23 16.63
CA GLU A 264 6.30 -21.10 16.46
C GLU A 264 6.71 -21.34 15.00
N VAL A 265 6.21 -22.40 14.36
CA VAL A 265 6.50 -22.65 12.92
C VAL A 265 5.98 -21.52 12.02
N ASN A 266 4.82 -20.96 12.30
CA ASN A 266 4.28 -19.81 11.55
C ASN A 266 5.13 -18.54 11.73
N ALA A 267 5.86 -18.41 12.82
CA ALA A 267 6.75 -17.28 13.08
C ALA A 267 8.14 -17.43 12.42
N LEU A 268 8.58 -18.67 12.16
CA LEU A 268 9.87 -18.94 11.51
C LEU A 268 9.91 -18.40 10.07
N PRO A 269 11.07 -17.91 9.60
CA PRO A 269 11.31 -17.68 8.18
C PRO A 269 11.10 -18.94 7.34
N LEU A 270 10.61 -18.80 6.09
CA LEU A 270 10.40 -19.95 5.20
C LEU A 270 11.65 -20.81 4.99
N THR A 271 12.85 -20.22 5.03
CA THR A 271 14.14 -20.92 4.98
C THR A 271 14.28 -21.91 6.15
N GLU A 272 13.91 -21.49 7.35
CA GLU A 272 13.99 -22.33 8.56
C GLU A 272 12.86 -23.36 8.58
N VAL A 273 11.65 -22.99 8.12
CA VAL A 273 10.55 -23.95 7.96
C VAL A 273 10.94 -25.07 7.00
N ALA A 274 11.55 -24.72 5.86
CA ALA A 274 12.05 -25.74 4.92
C ALA A 274 13.12 -26.66 5.55
N ALA A 275 14.06 -26.07 6.29
CA ALA A 275 15.10 -26.84 7.00
C ALA A 275 14.53 -27.76 8.07
N LEU A 276 13.48 -27.35 8.78
CA LEU A 276 12.77 -28.13 9.77
C LEU A 276 12.03 -29.33 9.14
N LEU A 277 11.38 -29.12 7.99
CA LEU A 277 10.54 -30.14 7.35
C LEU A 277 11.32 -31.12 6.45
N ARG A 278 12.45 -30.71 5.87
CA ARG A 278 13.24 -31.49 4.90
C ARG A 278 13.70 -32.84 5.43
N PRO A 279 14.21 -32.97 6.66
CA PRO A 279 14.60 -34.28 7.18
C PRO A 279 13.45 -35.32 7.21
N VAL A 280 12.22 -34.85 7.48
CA VAL A 280 11.03 -35.71 7.45
C VAL A 280 10.59 -36.00 6.01
N ALA A 281 10.65 -35.02 5.11
CA ALA A 281 10.31 -35.17 3.69
C ALA A 281 11.20 -36.17 2.94
N GLU A 282 12.46 -36.34 3.36
CA GLU A 282 13.47 -37.21 2.75
C GLU A 282 13.52 -38.62 3.37
N LEU A 283 12.70 -38.91 4.37
CA LEU A 283 12.60 -40.25 4.90
C LEU A 283 12.12 -41.21 3.81
N PRO A 284 12.73 -42.43 3.65
CA PRO A 284 12.23 -43.39 2.70
C PRO A 284 10.80 -43.76 3.08
N GLY A 285 9.85 -43.47 2.19
CA GLY A 285 8.46 -43.88 2.36
C GLY A 285 8.40 -45.40 2.50
N ALA A 286 7.59 -45.87 3.44
CA ALA A 286 7.36 -47.27 3.71
C ALA A 286 6.67 -47.98 2.53
N GLY A 287 7.37 -48.12 1.40
CA GLY A 287 6.91 -48.77 0.18
C GLY A 287 7.09 -50.28 0.19
N ALA A 288 7.42 -50.89 1.32
CA ALA A 288 7.73 -52.32 1.39
C ALA A 288 7.43 -53.04 2.73
N ALA A 289 6.61 -52.49 3.62
CA ALA A 289 6.26 -53.17 4.87
C ALA A 289 4.76 -53.50 4.92
N THR A 290 4.45 -54.77 4.89
CA THR A 290 3.12 -55.38 5.10
C THR A 290 2.80 -55.47 6.60
N THR A 291 2.90 -54.41 7.36
CA THR A 291 2.47 -54.38 8.76
C THR A 291 1.60 -53.16 9.01
N THR A 292 0.35 -53.41 9.37
CA THR A 292 -0.73 -52.47 9.76
C THR A 292 -0.43 -51.88 11.14
N ASP A 293 0.66 -51.08 11.28
CA ASP A 293 0.88 -50.28 12.49
C ASP A 293 0.48 -48.82 12.24
N LEU A 294 -0.43 -48.30 13.08
CA LEU A 294 -0.90 -46.91 13.05
C LEU A 294 0.26 -45.90 13.09
N ALA A 295 1.42 -46.30 13.62
CA ALA A 295 2.63 -45.47 13.64
C ALA A 295 3.26 -45.33 12.23
N ASP A 296 3.22 -46.40 11.42
CA ASP A 296 3.77 -46.41 10.04
C ASP A 296 2.89 -45.55 9.10
N GLU A 297 1.55 -45.65 9.22
CA GLU A 297 0.62 -44.80 8.44
C GLU A 297 0.78 -43.28 8.78
N THR A 298 0.99 -42.96 10.06
CA THR A 298 1.21 -41.59 10.51
C THR A 298 2.53 -41.03 9.95
N ASN A 299 3.58 -41.87 9.89
CA ASN A 299 4.86 -41.48 9.32
C ASN A 299 4.77 -41.28 7.80
N GLU A 300 4.08 -42.15 7.06
CA GLU A 300 3.89 -41.97 5.61
C GLU A 300 3.11 -40.68 5.25
N VAL A 301 2.05 -40.39 6.01
CA VAL A 301 1.28 -39.12 5.84
C VAL A 301 2.17 -37.93 6.14
N ALA A 302 2.99 -37.98 7.20
CA ALA A 302 3.91 -36.90 7.53
C ALA A 302 4.93 -36.65 6.42
N VAL A 303 5.54 -37.72 5.88
CA VAL A 303 6.51 -37.65 4.77
C VAL A 303 5.89 -36.97 3.53
N ARG A 304 4.70 -37.42 3.12
CA ARG A 304 4.03 -36.86 1.93
C ARG A 304 3.67 -35.39 2.11
N ILE A 305 3.13 -35.02 3.29
CA ILE A 305 2.75 -33.60 3.55
C ILE A 305 4.00 -32.71 3.64
N CYS A 306 5.06 -33.18 4.33
CA CYS A 306 6.33 -32.45 4.41
C CYS A 306 6.97 -32.27 3.04
N ALA A 307 6.97 -33.30 2.18
CA ALA A 307 7.49 -33.22 0.82
C ALA A 307 6.74 -32.19 -0.03
N ASP A 308 5.37 -32.15 0.06
CA ASP A 308 4.58 -31.14 -0.65
C ASP A 308 4.81 -29.74 -0.07
N LEU A 309 4.91 -29.58 1.25
CA LEU A 309 5.24 -28.32 1.90
C LEU A 309 6.61 -27.80 1.46
N VAL A 310 7.66 -28.64 1.53
CA VAL A 310 9.02 -28.28 1.12
C VAL A 310 9.04 -27.87 -0.35
N ALA A 311 8.43 -28.65 -1.25
CA ALA A 311 8.39 -28.32 -2.67
C ALA A 311 7.68 -26.98 -2.95
N ARG A 312 6.64 -26.60 -2.16
CA ARG A 312 5.98 -25.30 -2.26
C ARG A 312 6.85 -24.17 -1.71
N ILE A 313 7.50 -24.41 -0.59
CA ILE A 313 8.39 -23.41 0.02
C ILE A 313 9.59 -23.15 -0.90
N GLU A 314 10.16 -24.16 -1.55
CA GLU A 314 11.29 -23.98 -2.47
C GLU A 314 10.98 -23.03 -3.64
N VAL A 315 9.75 -23.01 -4.15
CA VAL A 315 9.33 -22.02 -5.14
C VAL A 315 9.41 -20.61 -4.56
N LEU A 316 8.98 -20.43 -3.31
CA LEU A 316 9.04 -19.13 -2.64
C LEU A 316 10.49 -18.72 -2.33
N LEU A 317 11.35 -19.68 -1.94
CA LEU A 317 12.78 -19.44 -1.75
C LEU A 317 13.45 -19.02 -3.07
N GLY A 318 13.09 -19.71 -4.17
CA GLY A 318 13.54 -19.37 -5.51
C GLY A 318 13.12 -17.94 -5.97
N LEU A 319 12.06 -17.35 -5.38
CA LEU A 319 11.62 -15.99 -5.62
C LEU A 319 12.20 -14.97 -4.61
N GLY A 320 13.17 -15.36 -3.78
CA GLY A 320 13.79 -14.50 -2.79
C GLY A 320 12.90 -14.15 -1.60
N LEU A 321 11.83 -14.94 -1.32
CA LEU A 321 10.89 -14.69 -0.23
C LEU A 321 11.19 -15.51 1.04
N GLY A 322 12.39 -16.07 1.14
CA GLY A 322 12.79 -16.98 2.24
C GLY A 322 12.74 -16.36 3.64
N TYR A 323 12.84 -15.06 3.74
CA TYR A 323 12.78 -14.30 5.00
C TYR A 323 11.36 -14.10 5.54
N LEU A 324 10.31 -14.39 4.75
CA LEU A 324 8.92 -14.26 5.18
C LEU A 324 8.53 -15.39 6.11
N GLY A 325 7.80 -15.07 7.19
CA GLY A 325 7.12 -16.06 8.03
C GLY A 325 5.69 -16.33 7.51
N LEU A 326 5.20 -17.57 7.72
CA LEU A 326 3.85 -17.96 7.30
C LEU A 326 2.75 -17.15 8.01
N GLY A 327 3.00 -16.73 9.26
CA GLY A 327 2.08 -15.91 10.06
C GLY A 327 2.06 -14.43 9.68
N ARG A 328 2.97 -13.94 8.84
CA ARG A 328 3.04 -12.52 8.45
C ARG A 328 1.76 -12.11 7.73
N ARG A 329 1.14 -11.03 8.19
CA ARG A 329 -0.13 -10.53 7.66
C ARG A 329 0.03 -9.95 6.25
N SER A 330 -0.96 -10.16 5.40
CA SER A 330 -0.95 -9.67 4.01
C SER A 330 -0.94 -8.14 3.93
N THR A 331 -1.48 -7.45 4.93
CA THR A 331 -1.48 -5.98 5.04
C THR A 331 -0.09 -5.38 5.23
N THR A 332 0.87 -6.16 5.73
CA THR A 332 2.25 -5.73 5.99
C THR A 332 3.22 -6.06 4.85
N LEU A 333 2.73 -6.71 3.79
CA LEU A 333 3.54 -7.06 2.63
C LEU A 333 3.71 -5.86 1.70
N SER A 334 4.92 -5.69 1.19
CA SER A 334 5.15 -4.76 0.09
C SER A 334 4.42 -5.22 -1.19
N PRO A 335 4.08 -4.32 -2.12
CA PRO A 335 3.48 -4.69 -3.41
C PRO A 335 4.25 -5.77 -4.15
N GLY A 336 5.58 -5.68 -4.20
CA GLY A 336 6.45 -6.66 -4.83
C GLY A 336 6.47 -8.02 -4.12
N GLU A 337 6.43 -8.07 -2.78
CA GLU A 337 6.28 -9.32 -2.01
C GLU A 337 4.95 -10.00 -2.32
N ALA A 338 3.85 -9.25 -2.29
CA ALA A 338 2.51 -9.76 -2.58
C ALA A 338 2.41 -10.31 -4.02
N GLN A 339 3.02 -9.64 -4.98
CA GLN A 339 3.04 -10.06 -6.38
C GLN A 339 3.83 -11.36 -6.57
N ARG A 340 5.05 -11.45 -5.99
CA ARG A 340 5.86 -12.68 -6.05
C ARG A 340 5.15 -13.87 -5.38
N LEU A 341 4.44 -13.65 -4.27
CA LEU A 341 3.61 -14.69 -3.65
C LEU A 341 2.51 -15.19 -4.59
N ARG A 342 1.85 -14.29 -5.32
CA ARG A 342 0.82 -14.67 -6.32
C ARG A 342 1.43 -15.45 -7.48
N ILE A 343 2.57 -15.03 -8.00
CA ILE A 343 3.28 -15.76 -9.07
C ILE A 343 3.65 -17.17 -8.58
N ALA A 344 4.19 -17.31 -7.36
CA ALA A 344 4.52 -18.60 -6.78
C ALA A 344 3.33 -19.57 -6.68
N THR A 345 2.13 -19.04 -6.32
CA THR A 345 0.92 -19.86 -6.24
C THR A 345 0.45 -20.34 -7.62
N GLN A 346 0.60 -19.53 -8.66
CA GLN A 346 0.21 -19.89 -10.03
C GLN A 346 1.15 -20.91 -10.67
N LEU A 347 2.45 -20.82 -10.40
CA LEU A 347 3.42 -21.82 -10.89
C LEU A 347 3.05 -23.25 -10.57
N ARG A 348 2.37 -23.47 -9.46
CA ARG A 348 1.96 -24.80 -9.00
C ARG A 348 0.58 -25.26 -9.48
N SER A 349 -0.14 -24.42 -10.23
CA SER A 349 -1.44 -24.78 -10.79
C SER A 349 -1.34 -25.98 -11.75
N GLY A 350 -0.12 -26.31 -12.22
CA GLY A 350 0.10 -27.41 -13.19
C GLY A 350 -0.56 -27.17 -14.54
N LEU A 351 -1.01 -25.94 -14.79
CA LEU A 351 -1.63 -25.56 -16.06
C LEU A 351 -0.58 -25.54 -17.16
N PHE A 352 -0.94 -26.08 -18.30
CA PHE A 352 -0.14 -26.05 -19.54
C PHE A 352 -1.03 -25.62 -20.72
N GLY A 353 -0.42 -25.02 -21.74
CA GLY A 353 -1.13 -24.55 -22.92
C GLY A 353 -2.03 -23.35 -22.63
N VAL A 354 -1.78 -22.59 -21.57
CA VAL A 354 -2.50 -21.37 -21.23
C VAL A 354 -1.64 -20.13 -21.48
N VAL A 355 -2.30 -18.98 -21.59
CA VAL A 355 -1.63 -17.68 -21.58
C VAL A 355 -1.66 -17.10 -20.17
N TYR A 356 -0.49 -16.80 -19.61
CA TYR A 356 -0.37 -15.99 -18.41
C TYR A 356 -0.20 -14.54 -18.80
N VAL A 357 -1.12 -13.67 -18.36
CA VAL A 357 -1.05 -12.22 -18.56
C VAL A 357 -0.59 -11.58 -17.27
N LEU A 358 0.59 -10.97 -17.29
CA LEU A 358 1.29 -10.41 -16.13
C LEU A 358 1.36 -8.89 -16.26
N ASP A 359 1.03 -8.18 -15.17
CA ASP A 359 1.11 -6.71 -15.10
C ASP A 359 2.33 -6.32 -14.29
N GLU A 360 3.34 -5.78 -14.96
CA GLU A 360 4.57 -5.27 -14.37
C GLU A 360 5.17 -6.19 -13.28
N PRO A 361 5.49 -7.46 -13.61
CA PRO A 361 5.95 -8.42 -12.59
C PRO A 361 7.27 -8.02 -11.91
N SER A 362 8.09 -7.18 -12.53
CA SER A 362 9.36 -6.69 -12.00
C SER A 362 9.24 -5.36 -11.24
N ALA A 363 8.08 -4.69 -11.25
CA ALA A 363 7.92 -3.36 -10.65
C ALA A 363 8.28 -3.34 -9.16
N GLY A 364 9.08 -2.35 -8.74
CA GLY A 364 9.52 -2.20 -7.35
C GLY A 364 10.48 -3.30 -6.85
N LEU A 365 11.09 -4.07 -7.76
CA LEU A 365 12.10 -5.06 -7.40
C LEU A 365 13.51 -4.50 -7.53
N HIS A 366 14.34 -4.82 -6.55
CA HIS A 366 15.77 -4.65 -6.70
C HIS A 366 16.31 -5.55 -7.81
N PRO A 367 17.30 -5.15 -8.64
CA PRO A 367 17.83 -5.98 -9.72
C PRO A 367 18.24 -7.40 -9.30
N ALA A 368 18.82 -7.56 -8.10
CA ALA A 368 19.15 -8.88 -7.56
C ALA A 368 17.92 -9.75 -7.23
N ASP A 369 16.76 -9.14 -6.97
CA ASP A 369 15.49 -9.84 -6.74
C ASP A 369 14.73 -10.11 -8.06
N ALA A 370 15.03 -9.36 -9.13
CA ALA A 370 14.42 -9.54 -10.44
C ALA A 370 14.97 -10.77 -11.18
N GLU A 371 16.27 -11.10 -11.03
CA GLU A 371 16.89 -12.26 -11.69
C GLU A 371 16.18 -13.59 -11.33
N PRO A 372 15.94 -13.93 -10.04
CA PRO A 372 15.18 -15.13 -9.68
C PRO A 372 13.75 -15.16 -10.23
N LEU A 373 13.09 -14.00 -10.33
CA LEU A 373 11.76 -13.91 -10.92
C LEU A 373 11.80 -14.28 -12.41
N LEU A 374 12.78 -13.79 -13.15
CA LEU A 374 12.94 -14.08 -14.58
C LEU A 374 13.20 -15.57 -14.82
N ASP A 375 14.00 -16.22 -13.97
CA ASP A 375 14.22 -17.67 -14.02
C ASP A 375 12.92 -18.48 -13.81
N VAL A 376 12.05 -17.97 -12.93
CA VAL A 376 10.74 -18.55 -12.67
C VAL A 376 9.81 -18.38 -13.89
N LEU A 377 9.79 -17.20 -14.53
CA LEU A 377 9.03 -16.96 -15.75
C LEU A 377 9.52 -17.85 -16.91
N ASP A 378 10.83 -18.06 -17.04
CA ASP A 378 11.41 -18.97 -18.06
C ASP A 378 11.00 -20.43 -17.81
N ARG A 379 10.92 -20.88 -16.54
CA ARG A 379 10.39 -22.22 -16.22
C ARG A 379 8.90 -22.32 -16.59
N LEU A 380 8.09 -21.30 -16.31
CA LEU A 380 6.68 -21.29 -16.66
C LEU A 380 6.48 -21.38 -18.17
N LYS A 381 7.29 -20.66 -18.95
CA LYS A 381 7.34 -20.75 -20.41
C LYS A 381 7.74 -22.15 -20.87
N SER A 382 8.81 -22.71 -20.32
CA SER A 382 9.33 -24.03 -20.66
C SER A 382 8.35 -25.17 -20.36
N SER A 383 7.38 -24.95 -19.46
CA SER A 383 6.28 -25.89 -19.18
C SER A 383 5.17 -25.87 -20.24
N GLY A 384 5.39 -25.20 -21.40
CA GLY A 384 4.43 -25.20 -22.51
C GLY A 384 3.39 -24.08 -22.44
N ASN A 385 3.61 -23.03 -21.64
CA ASN A 385 2.74 -21.87 -21.51
C ASN A 385 3.23 -20.69 -22.33
N SER A 386 2.30 -19.77 -22.65
CA SER A 386 2.63 -18.47 -23.22
C SER A 386 2.59 -17.40 -22.15
N LEU A 387 3.54 -16.47 -22.17
CA LEU A 387 3.59 -15.34 -21.24
C LEU A 387 3.37 -14.04 -22.01
N PHE A 388 2.36 -13.28 -21.61
CA PHE A 388 2.08 -11.92 -22.04
C PHE A 388 2.40 -10.99 -20.87
N VAL A 389 3.43 -10.17 -21.02
CA VAL A 389 3.98 -9.38 -19.93
C VAL A 389 3.91 -7.90 -20.29
N VAL A 390 3.13 -7.13 -19.56
CA VAL A 390 3.20 -5.66 -19.62
C VAL A 390 4.40 -5.24 -18.81
N GLU A 391 5.38 -4.57 -19.42
CA GLU A 391 6.64 -4.26 -18.76
C GLU A 391 7.26 -2.94 -19.18
N HIS A 392 8.02 -2.38 -18.22
CA HIS A 392 8.80 -1.16 -18.36
C HIS A 392 10.29 -1.36 -18.08
N ASP A 393 10.65 -2.47 -17.44
CA ASP A 393 12.05 -2.83 -17.18
C ASP A 393 12.72 -3.31 -18.47
N MET A 394 13.77 -2.59 -18.87
CA MET A 394 14.50 -2.88 -20.12
C MET A 394 15.24 -4.20 -20.08
N ASP A 395 15.62 -4.70 -18.90
CA ASP A 395 16.29 -6.00 -18.78
C ASP A 395 15.31 -7.15 -18.98
N VAL A 396 14.07 -6.99 -18.52
CA VAL A 396 12.98 -7.94 -18.82
C VAL A 396 12.60 -7.90 -20.29
N VAL A 397 12.48 -6.71 -20.89
CA VAL A 397 12.16 -6.54 -22.32
C VAL A 397 13.22 -7.20 -23.21
N ARG A 398 14.53 -7.08 -22.86
CA ARG A 398 15.63 -7.74 -23.60
C ARG A 398 15.52 -9.26 -23.62
N ARG A 399 14.94 -9.87 -22.59
CA ARG A 399 14.73 -11.34 -22.49
C ARG A 399 13.48 -11.83 -23.20
N ALA A 400 12.62 -10.94 -23.71
CA ALA A 400 11.43 -11.34 -24.43
C ALA A 400 11.77 -11.96 -25.79
N ASP A 401 10.98 -12.97 -26.21
CA ASP A 401 11.09 -13.54 -27.54
C ASP A 401 10.45 -12.64 -28.60
N TRP A 402 9.45 -11.86 -28.16
CA TRP A 402 8.65 -10.97 -29.01
C TRP A 402 8.27 -9.70 -28.24
N VAL A 403 8.28 -8.57 -28.91
CA VAL A 403 7.85 -7.30 -28.33
C VAL A 403 6.69 -6.71 -29.14
N VAL A 404 5.69 -6.19 -28.42
CA VAL A 404 4.59 -5.39 -28.98
C VAL A 404 4.72 -4.00 -28.36
N ASP A 405 5.24 -3.05 -29.14
CA ASP A 405 5.46 -1.67 -28.68
C ASP A 405 4.28 -0.78 -29.06
N ILE A 406 3.72 -0.07 -28.10
CA ILE A 406 2.49 0.71 -28.21
C ILE A 406 2.78 2.18 -27.94
N GLY A 407 2.37 3.03 -28.87
CA GLY A 407 2.64 4.46 -28.81
C GLY A 407 1.90 5.22 -29.91
N PRO A 408 2.52 6.31 -30.44
CA PRO A 408 3.80 6.92 -30.03
C PRO A 408 3.72 7.74 -28.77
N ALA A 409 2.50 8.17 -28.36
CA ALA A 409 2.23 9.02 -27.21
C ALA A 409 1.28 8.34 -26.23
N ALA A 410 0.88 9.06 -25.18
CA ALA A 410 -0.11 8.63 -24.21
C ALA A 410 -1.53 9.12 -24.59
N GLY A 411 -2.57 8.52 -23.99
CA GLY A 411 -3.97 8.92 -24.18
C GLY A 411 -4.42 8.81 -25.65
N GLU A 412 -5.09 9.84 -26.15
CA GLU A 412 -5.63 9.89 -27.53
C GLU A 412 -4.54 9.86 -28.63
N GLY A 413 -3.33 10.31 -28.31
CA GLY A 413 -2.17 10.21 -29.20
C GLY A 413 -1.48 8.84 -29.20
N GLY A 414 -1.93 7.94 -28.32
CA GLY A 414 -1.42 6.57 -28.19
C GLY A 414 -2.30 5.53 -28.90
N GLY A 415 -2.29 4.31 -28.37
CA GLY A 415 -3.19 3.24 -28.80
C GLY A 415 -2.85 2.59 -30.14
N ARG A 416 -1.67 2.88 -30.72
CA ARG A 416 -1.21 2.28 -31.97
C ARG A 416 -0.07 1.30 -31.71
N VAL A 417 -0.10 0.14 -32.35
CA VAL A 417 1.02 -0.77 -32.37
C VAL A 417 2.07 -0.20 -33.35
N LEU A 418 3.18 0.28 -32.78
CA LEU A 418 4.30 0.81 -33.53
C LEU A 418 5.17 -0.31 -34.12
N TYR A 419 5.31 -1.38 -33.33
CA TYR A 419 6.08 -2.54 -33.70
C TYR A 419 5.51 -3.81 -33.10
N SER A 420 5.58 -4.91 -33.84
CA SER A 420 5.29 -6.26 -33.37
C SER A 420 6.26 -7.22 -34.02
N GLY A 421 7.23 -7.76 -33.24
CA GLY A 421 8.30 -8.59 -33.77
C GLY A 421 9.36 -8.97 -32.74
N PRO A 422 10.44 -9.66 -33.14
CA PRO A 422 11.59 -9.95 -32.31
C PRO A 422 12.25 -8.66 -31.79
N VAL A 423 12.77 -8.68 -30.54
CA VAL A 423 13.32 -7.51 -29.87
C VAL A 423 14.32 -6.69 -30.69
N PRO A 424 15.30 -7.29 -31.44
CA PRO A 424 16.27 -6.51 -32.21
C PRO A 424 15.65 -5.61 -33.31
N GLY A 425 14.50 -5.99 -33.87
CA GLY A 425 13.85 -5.19 -34.90
C GLY A 425 13.24 -3.87 -34.40
N LEU A 426 13.05 -3.72 -33.07
CA LEU A 426 12.55 -2.50 -32.47
C LEU A 426 13.54 -1.32 -32.63
N GLU A 427 14.84 -1.57 -32.76
CA GLU A 427 15.88 -0.55 -32.95
C GLU A 427 15.62 0.34 -34.18
N ALA A 428 15.05 -0.23 -35.21
CA ALA A 428 14.76 0.50 -36.48
C ALA A 428 13.52 1.41 -36.38
N VAL A 429 12.75 1.35 -35.29
CA VAL A 429 11.49 2.11 -35.13
C VAL A 429 11.75 3.44 -34.47
N ALA A 430 11.96 4.49 -35.26
CA ALA A 430 12.32 5.83 -34.75
C ALA A 430 11.27 6.44 -33.78
N GLU A 431 9.98 6.13 -33.96
CA GLU A 431 8.89 6.60 -33.12
C GLU A 431 8.81 5.88 -31.75
N SER A 432 9.48 4.73 -31.63
CA SER A 432 9.48 3.96 -30.38
C SER A 432 10.28 4.65 -29.27
N ALA A 433 9.60 5.03 -28.21
CA ALA A 433 10.25 5.47 -26.98
C ALA A 433 11.04 4.31 -26.35
N THR A 434 10.44 3.13 -26.29
CA THR A 434 11.08 1.91 -25.75
C THR A 434 12.35 1.56 -26.51
N GLY A 435 12.34 1.61 -27.86
CA GLY A 435 13.51 1.34 -28.67
C GLY A 435 14.67 2.28 -28.36
N ARG A 436 14.40 3.57 -28.22
CA ARG A 436 15.46 4.56 -27.87
C ARG A 436 16.14 4.26 -26.54
N TRP A 437 15.40 3.84 -25.52
CA TRP A 437 15.95 3.49 -24.22
C TRP A 437 16.64 2.12 -24.22
N LEU A 438 16.04 1.14 -24.88
CA LEU A 438 16.54 -0.24 -24.93
C LEU A 438 17.91 -0.33 -25.60
N PHE A 439 18.13 0.47 -26.64
CA PHE A 439 19.38 0.45 -27.45
C PHE A 439 20.33 1.63 -27.12
N GLY A 440 20.06 2.39 -26.05
CA GLY A 440 20.99 3.42 -25.57
C GLY A 440 21.00 4.72 -26.40
N HIS A 441 19.96 4.98 -27.20
CA HIS A 441 19.84 6.22 -27.99
C HIS A 441 19.16 7.36 -27.22
N ALA A 442 18.68 7.11 -26.01
CA ALA A 442 18.09 8.13 -25.14
C ALA A 442 19.16 8.91 -24.39
N ALA A 443 19.02 10.23 -24.35
CA ALA A 443 19.94 11.06 -23.54
C ALA A 443 19.71 10.81 -22.04
N PRO A 444 20.76 10.58 -21.25
CA PRO A 444 20.64 10.46 -19.81
C PRO A 444 20.17 11.79 -19.20
N VAL A 445 19.59 11.73 -18.02
CA VAL A 445 19.23 12.94 -17.26
C VAL A 445 20.53 13.61 -16.82
N GLU A 446 20.81 14.80 -17.37
CA GLU A 446 21.97 15.59 -16.93
C GLU A 446 21.80 15.99 -15.47
N HIS A 447 22.77 15.67 -14.68
CA HIS A 447 22.82 15.97 -13.26
C HIS A 447 24.22 16.45 -12.86
N ARG A 448 24.27 17.52 -12.05
CA ARG A 448 25.51 17.96 -11.39
C ARG A 448 25.44 17.53 -9.94
N PRO A 449 26.35 16.64 -9.50
CA PRO A 449 26.39 16.21 -8.10
C PRO A 449 26.51 17.40 -7.15
N ARG A 450 25.71 17.40 -6.11
CA ARG A 450 25.69 18.47 -5.08
C ARG A 450 26.40 18.00 -3.83
N GLU A 451 27.03 18.94 -3.12
CA GLU A 451 27.60 18.67 -1.81
C GLU A 451 26.55 18.92 -0.71
N PRO A 452 26.45 18.01 0.29
CA PRO A 452 25.56 18.19 1.42
C PRO A 452 25.82 19.46 2.23
N ARG A 453 24.77 20.17 2.61
CA ARG A 453 24.84 21.37 3.44
C ARG A 453 24.33 21.11 4.87
N GLY A 454 24.86 20.08 5.51
CA GLY A 454 24.45 19.63 6.84
C GLY A 454 24.02 18.16 6.83
N ARG A 455 23.68 17.65 7.98
CA ARG A 455 23.24 16.27 8.17
C ARG A 455 22.18 16.17 9.26
N LEU A 456 21.14 15.38 8.99
CA LEU A 456 20.25 14.84 10.01
C LEU A 456 20.84 13.50 10.46
N ARG A 457 21.11 13.36 11.75
CA ARG A 457 21.62 12.11 12.33
C ARG A 457 20.53 11.41 13.15
N LEU A 458 20.31 10.14 12.85
CA LEU A 458 19.52 9.25 13.68
C LEU A 458 20.46 8.22 14.30
N SER A 459 20.37 7.98 15.61
CA SER A 459 21.27 7.10 16.36
C SER A 459 20.49 6.04 17.13
N GLY A 460 20.90 4.79 17.00
CA GLY A 460 20.34 3.68 17.74
C GLY A 460 18.92 3.31 17.35
N VAL A 461 18.59 3.38 16.07
CA VAL A 461 17.26 3.04 15.55
C VAL A 461 17.01 1.54 15.65
N SER A 462 15.96 1.14 16.38
CA SER A 462 15.50 -0.25 16.46
C SER A 462 14.00 -0.31 16.17
N ARG A 463 13.65 -0.93 15.06
CA ARG A 463 12.26 -1.20 14.65
C ARG A 463 12.24 -2.28 13.57
N HIS A 464 11.37 -3.28 13.71
CA HIS A 464 11.31 -4.44 12.83
C HIS A 464 12.69 -5.13 12.71
N ASN A 465 13.25 -5.21 11.51
CA ASN A 465 14.58 -5.76 11.28
C ASN A 465 15.75 -4.78 11.49
N LEU A 466 15.48 -3.48 11.67
CA LEU A 466 16.50 -2.50 12.08
C LEU A 466 16.89 -2.75 13.53
N ARG A 467 18.17 -2.95 13.80
CA ARG A 467 18.71 -3.22 15.15
C ARG A 467 19.89 -2.29 15.44
N ASP A 468 19.64 -1.29 16.29
CA ASP A 468 20.66 -0.31 16.71
C ASP A 468 21.36 0.40 15.54
N VAL A 469 20.57 0.78 14.52
CA VAL A 469 21.10 1.42 13.30
C VAL A 469 21.34 2.90 13.54
N SER A 470 22.53 3.36 13.16
CA SER A 470 22.83 4.79 13.10
C SER A 470 23.06 5.19 11.65
N VAL A 471 22.43 6.30 11.23
CA VAL A 471 22.47 6.80 9.86
C VAL A 471 22.55 8.31 9.81
N ASP A 472 23.39 8.83 8.91
CA ASP A 472 23.53 10.25 8.61
C ASP A 472 22.84 10.56 7.28
N ILE A 473 21.74 11.33 7.31
CA ILE A 473 20.99 11.75 6.12
C ILE A 473 21.46 13.14 5.72
N PRO A 474 22.11 13.29 4.57
CA PRO A 474 22.62 14.58 4.14
C PRO A 474 21.47 15.52 3.72
N LEU A 475 21.66 16.82 4.00
CA LEU A 475 20.67 17.86 3.76
C LEU A 475 20.90 18.58 2.44
N ARG A 476 19.80 19.05 1.80
CA ARG A 476 19.76 19.83 0.55
C ARG A 476 20.39 19.08 -0.65
N VAL A 477 20.19 17.79 -0.65
CA VAL A 477 20.61 16.88 -1.73
C VAL A 477 19.52 15.86 -2.01
N LEU A 478 19.65 15.14 -3.13
CA LEU A 478 18.84 13.98 -3.45
C LEU A 478 19.52 12.73 -2.88
N THR A 479 18.90 12.11 -1.89
CA THR A 479 19.40 10.88 -1.26
C THR A 479 18.54 9.68 -1.70
N ALA A 480 19.15 8.66 -2.28
CA ALA A 480 18.53 7.39 -2.56
C ALA A 480 18.84 6.37 -1.46
N VAL A 481 17.80 5.80 -0.84
CA VAL A 481 17.90 4.67 0.09
C VAL A 481 17.60 3.40 -0.70
N THR A 482 18.60 2.53 -0.84
CA THR A 482 18.54 1.34 -1.69
C THR A 482 18.88 0.06 -0.91
N GLY A 483 18.80 -1.09 -1.57
CA GLY A 483 19.06 -2.42 -1.02
C GLY A 483 17.99 -3.43 -1.42
N VAL A 484 18.24 -4.70 -1.21
CA VAL A 484 17.31 -5.79 -1.56
C VAL A 484 15.96 -5.68 -0.86
N SER A 485 14.96 -6.43 -1.34
CA SER A 485 13.64 -6.49 -0.72
C SER A 485 13.74 -6.97 0.74
N GLY A 486 12.98 -6.36 1.64
CA GLY A 486 13.00 -6.70 3.07
C GLY A 486 14.25 -6.24 3.84
N SER A 487 15.15 -5.43 3.25
CA SER A 487 16.35 -4.93 3.95
C SER A 487 16.08 -3.83 4.99
N GLY A 488 14.84 -3.30 5.08
CA GLY A 488 14.44 -2.30 6.08
C GLY A 488 14.35 -0.87 5.56
N LYS A 489 14.41 -0.63 4.24
CA LYS A 489 14.35 0.71 3.61
C LYS A 489 13.12 1.51 4.00
N SER A 490 11.93 0.97 3.73
CA SER A 490 10.65 1.65 4.04
C SER A 490 10.48 1.83 5.54
N THR A 491 10.96 0.89 6.38
CA THR A 491 10.99 1.05 7.83
C THR A 491 11.81 2.27 8.22
N LEU A 492 13.03 2.42 7.68
CA LEU A 492 13.90 3.54 8.01
C LEU A 492 13.32 4.89 7.54
N VAL A 493 12.83 4.96 6.28
CA VAL A 493 12.44 6.24 5.64
C VAL A 493 10.99 6.60 5.96
N THR A 494 10.05 5.69 5.69
CA THR A 494 8.62 6.03 5.72
C THR A 494 8.00 5.88 7.11
N GLN A 495 8.62 5.08 7.98
CA GLN A 495 8.15 4.91 9.35
C GLN A 495 9.02 5.72 10.33
N VAL A 496 10.31 5.40 10.49
CA VAL A 496 11.17 6.03 11.51
C VAL A 496 11.44 7.50 11.21
N LEU A 497 12.05 7.81 10.07
CA LEU A 497 12.41 9.18 9.71
C LEU A 497 11.18 10.10 9.66
N ALA A 498 10.10 9.62 9.05
CA ALA A 498 8.86 10.38 8.95
C ALA A 498 8.25 10.69 10.33
N GLU A 499 8.22 9.72 11.25
CA GLU A 499 7.67 9.90 12.60
C GLU A 499 8.53 10.85 13.44
N VAL A 500 9.85 10.69 13.41
CA VAL A 500 10.78 11.55 14.16
C VAL A 500 10.66 13.00 13.72
N VAL A 501 10.66 13.27 12.40
CA VAL A 501 10.52 14.64 11.88
C VAL A 501 9.13 15.20 12.14
N ARG A 502 8.07 14.38 12.02
CA ARG A 502 6.69 14.80 12.34
C ARG A 502 6.55 15.20 13.81
N GLY A 503 7.06 14.36 14.72
CA GLY A 503 7.03 14.64 16.15
C GLY A 503 7.77 15.93 16.51
N HIS A 504 8.93 16.20 15.89
CA HIS A 504 9.68 17.44 16.07
C HIS A 504 8.91 18.67 15.57
N LEU A 505 8.21 18.56 14.42
CA LEU A 505 7.43 19.66 13.87
C LEU A 505 6.06 19.86 14.54
N GLY A 506 5.69 19.02 15.53
CA GLY A 506 4.41 19.10 16.23
C GLY A 506 3.20 18.88 15.31
N LEU A 507 3.37 18.11 14.23
CA LEU A 507 2.28 17.80 13.30
C LEU A 507 1.42 16.67 13.85
N ASP A 508 0.09 16.84 13.80
CA ASP A 508 -0.84 15.76 14.14
C ASP A 508 -0.58 14.51 13.28
N PRO A 509 -0.87 13.31 13.80
CA PRO A 509 -0.88 12.10 12.97
C PRO A 509 -1.75 12.34 11.73
N ASP A 510 -1.24 11.99 10.54
CA ASP A 510 -1.97 12.17 9.29
C ASP A 510 -3.39 11.62 9.39
N GLU A 511 -4.41 12.46 9.17
CA GLU A 511 -5.81 12.03 9.08
C GLU A 511 -6.04 10.98 7.97
N ASN A 512 -5.10 10.86 7.03
CA ASN A 512 -5.05 9.87 5.95
C ASN A 512 -3.98 8.79 6.17
N GLY A 513 -3.28 8.80 7.31
CA GLY A 513 -2.18 7.90 7.61
C GLY A 513 -2.63 6.62 8.29
N SER A 514 -2.20 5.52 7.75
CA SER A 514 -2.12 4.19 8.36
C SER A 514 -3.40 3.67 9.07
N ASP A 515 -4.34 3.15 8.26
CA ASP A 515 -5.16 2.00 8.68
C ASP A 515 -4.24 0.75 8.80
N GLY A 516 -3.14 0.85 9.50
CA GLY A 516 -2.17 -0.22 9.67
C GLY A 516 -1.76 -0.34 11.12
N GLU A 517 -1.88 -1.53 11.64
CA GLU A 517 -1.44 -1.95 12.97
C GLU A 517 0.03 -1.62 13.28
N ASP A 518 0.79 -1.11 12.30
CA ASP A 518 2.19 -0.68 12.43
C ASP A 518 2.37 0.75 13.00
N ALA A 519 1.28 1.50 13.21
CA ALA A 519 1.37 2.87 13.74
C ALA A 519 1.75 2.93 15.24
N GLU A 520 1.83 1.78 15.92
CA GLU A 520 1.86 1.70 17.38
C GLU A 520 3.14 1.12 17.97
N LEU A 521 4.11 0.71 17.16
CA LEU A 521 5.40 0.31 17.70
C LEU A 521 6.22 1.58 17.96
N GLU A 522 6.48 1.88 19.24
CA GLU A 522 7.41 2.91 19.68
C GLU A 522 8.72 2.81 18.86
N VAL A 523 9.13 3.92 18.25
CA VAL A 523 10.45 3.98 17.64
C VAL A 523 11.47 4.02 18.77
N ASP A 524 12.15 2.89 19.01
CA ASP A 524 13.30 2.89 19.90
C ASP A 524 14.44 3.64 19.20
N LEU A 525 14.70 4.85 19.67
CA LEU A 525 15.67 5.78 19.14
C LEU A 525 16.50 6.36 20.28
N ARG A 526 17.82 6.17 20.24
CA ARG A 526 18.69 6.77 21.27
C ARG A 526 18.85 8.28 21.13
N GLY A 527 18.74 8.82 19.91
CA GLY A 527 18.82 10.25 19.69
C GLY A 527 18.70 10.66 18.22
N ALA A 528 18.23 11.89 18.04
CA ALA A 528 18.18 12.56 16.74
C ALA A 528 18.82 13.94 16.83
N ALA A 529 19.59 14.36 15.82
CA ALA A 529 20.24 15.66 15.75
C ALA A 529 20.09 16.25 14.35
N GLY A 530 19.89 17.57 14.26
CA GLY A 530 19.71 18.29 12.98
C GLY A 530 18.27 18.43 12.54
N LEU A 531 17.30 18.10 13.40
CA LEU A 531 15.85 18.24 13.14
C LEU A 531 15.41 19.69 12.95
N ASP A 532 16.03 20.63 13.69
CA ASP A 532 15.75 22.08 13.61
C ASP A 532 15.99 22.68 12.22
N SER A 533 16.62 21.91 11.33
CA SER A 533 16.84 22.32 9.95
C SER A 533 15.57 22.30 9.09
N PHE A 534 14.50 21.68 9.54
CA PHE A 534 13.28 21.49 8.76
C PHE A 534 12.13 22.35 9.27
N ASP A 535 11.44 22.99 8.33
CA ASP A 535 10.21 23.75 8.59
C ASP A 535 8.97 22.96 8.14
N ARG A 536 9.15 21.94 7.30
CA ARG A 536 8.04 21.18 6.69
C ARG A 536 8.45 19.77 6.31
N LEU A 537 7.50 18.83 6.48
CA LEU A 537 7.57 17.46 6.00
C LEU A 537 6.50 17.21 4.93
N VAL A 538 6.90 16.59 3.83
CA VAL A 538 6.00 16.14 2.75
C VAL A 538 6.26 14.66 2.47
N ARG A 539 5.21 13.84 2.59
CA ARG A 539 5.25 12.42 2.22
C ARG A 539 4.49 12.22 0.92
N VAL A 540 5.10 11.52 -0.02
CA VAL A 540 4.52 11.17 -1.31
C VAL A 540 4.54 9.66 -1.46
N ASP A 541 3.39 9.03 -1.26
CA ASP A 541 3.18 7.59 -1.32
C ASP A 541 2.28 7.18 -2.50
N GLN A 542 2.20 5.88 -2.78
CA GLN A 542 1.39 5.31 -3.87
C GLN A 542 -0.10 5.11 -3.51
N ARG A 543 -0.55 5.55 -2.33
CA ARG A 543 -1.96 5.43 -1.93
C ARG A 543 -2.87 6.24 -2.85
N PRO A 544 -4.09 5.78 -3.11
CA PRO A 544 -5.05 6.53 -3.90
C PRO A 544 -5.28 7.96 -3.38
N ILE A 545 -5.53 8.91 -4.28
CA ILE A 545 -5.86 10.31 -3.92
C ILE A 545 -7.28 10.48 -3.36
N GLY A 546 -8.05 9.40 -3.28
CA GLY A 546 -9.40 9.35 -2.71
C GLY A 546 -9.98 7.95 -2.75
N ARG A 547 -11.00 7.70 -1.92
CA ARG A 547 -11.63 6.37 -1.74
C ARG A 547 -12.88 6.17 -2.59
N THR A 548 -13.44 7.23 -3.18
CA THR A 548 -14.70 7.20 -3.94
C THR A 548 -14.53 7.80 -5.34
N PRO A 549 -15.39 7.48 -6.30
CA PRO A 549 -15.39 8.08 -7.63
C PRO A 549 -15.58 9.60 -7.64
N ARG A 550 -16.04 10.22 -6.55
CA ARG A 550 -16.14 11.69 -6.41
C ARG A 550 -14.78 12.36 -6.33
N SER A 551 -13.80 11.68 -5.76
CA SER A 551 -12.41 12.15 -5.79
C SER A 551 -11.84 11.95 -7.18
N ASN A 552 -11.35 13.03 -7.79
CA ASN A 552 -10.75 13.02 -9.12
C ASN A 552 -9.59 14.02 -9.20
N LEU A 553 -8.88 14.01 -10.33
CA LEU A 553 -7.72 14.87 -10.56
C LEU A 553 -8.03 16.36 -10.33
N ALA A 554 -9.14 16.86 -10.89
CA ALA A 554 -9.50 18.27 -10.79
C ALA A 554 -9.82 18.72 -9.35
N THR A 555 -10.48 17.85 -8.57
CA THR A 555 -10.81 18.16 -7.17
C THR A 555 -9.58 18.08 -6.26
N TYR A 556 -8.72 17.10 -6.45
CA TYR A 556 -7.52 16.90 -5.63
C TYR A 556 -6.52 18.05 -5.79
N THR A 557 -6.32 18.53 -7.02
CA THR A 557 -5.42 19.66 -7.31
C THR A 557 -6.01 21.03 -6.92
N GLY A 558 -7.28 21.09 -6.54
CA GLY A 558 -7.98 22.31 -6.17
C GLY A 558 -8.37 23.22 -7.36
N MET A 559 -7.98 22.85 -8.59
CA MET A 559 -8.30 23.68 -9.77
C MET A 559 -9.81 23.73 -10.06
N PHE A 560 -10.56 22.72 -9.63
CA PHE A 560 -11.99 22.64 -9.92
C PHE A 560 -12.81 23.78 -9.30
N ASP A 561 -12.35 24.35 -8.19
CA ASP A 561 -13.00 25.53 -7.59
C ASP A 561 -12.95 26.76 -8.50
N ALA A 562 -11.85 26.93 -9.21
CA ALA A 562 -11.71 28.00 -10.19
C ALA A 562 -12.62 27.75 -11.42
N VAL A 563 -12.70 26.50 -11.88
CA VAL A 563 -13.60 26.10 -12.99
C VAL A 563 -15.07 26.34 -12.63
N ARG A 564 -15.51 25.94 -11.43
CA ARG A 564 -16.89 26.17 -10.96
C ARG A 564 -17.25 27.67 -10.91
N LYS A 565 -16.32 28.50 -10.44
CA LYS A 565 -16.50 29.96 -10.44
C LYS A 565 -16.59 30.56 -11.85
N LEU A 566 -15.81 30.00 -12.79
CA LEU A 566 -15.85 30.41 -14.21
C LEU A 566 -17.23 30.13 -14.80
N TYR A 567 -17.79 28.95 -14.59
CA TYR A 567 -19.13 28.61 -15.10
C TYR A 567 -20.23 29.43 -14.45
N ALA A 568 -20.16 29.70 -13.14
CA ALA A 568 -21.09 30.56 -12.44
C ALA A 568 -21.04 32.03 -12.93
N ALA A 569 -19.93 32.46 -13.52
CA ALA A 569 -19.75 33.78 -14.08
C ALA A 569 -20.25 33.91 -15.53
N THR A 570 -20.71 32.87 -16.19
CA THR A 570 -21.30 32.92 -17.53
C THR A 570 -22.64 33.66 -17.52
N ASP A 571 -23.02 34.30 -18.63
CA ASP A 571 -24.28 35.06 -18.74
C ASP A 571 -25.51 34.15 -18.53
N GLU A 572 -25.46 32.92 -19.00
CA GLU A 572 -26.56 31.97 -18.85
C GLU A 572 -26.71 31.51 -17.38
N ALA A 573 -25.62 31.23 -16.68
CA ALA A 573 -25.65 30.91 -15.25
C ALA A 573 -26.22 32.09 -14.42
N ARG A 574 -25.81 33.32 -14.72
CA ARG A 574 -26.29 34.52 -14.05
C ARG A 574 -27.79 34.73 -14.27
N LYS A 575 -28.31 34.54 -15.51
CA LYS A 575 -29.74 34.64 -15.82
C LYS A 575 -30.57 33.63 -15.04
N ARG A 576 -30.04 32.44 -14.82
CA ARG A 576 -30.69 31.35 -14.07
C ARG A 576 -30.46 31.43 -12.55
N GLY A 577 -29.67 32.40 -12.08
CA GLY A 577 -29.32 32.52 -10.66
C GLY A 577 -28.42 31.41 -10.15
N TYR A 578 -27.65 30.74 -11.01
CA TYR A 578 -26.81 29.64 -10.65
C TYR A 578 -25.50 30.10 -10.00
N SER A 579 -25.25 29.68 -8.78
CA SER A 579 -24.00 29.91 -8.04
C SER A 579 -22.94 28.85 -8.37
N ALA A 580 -21.71 29.06 -7.89
CA ALA A 580 -20.64 28.05 -8.01
C ALA A 580 -20.98 26.72 -7.34
N GLY A 581 -21.94 26.71 -6.40
CA GLY A 581 -22.47 25.48 -5.77
C GLY A 581 -23.19 24.60 -6.77
N ARG A 582 -23.98 25.16 -7.71
CA ARG A 582 -24.68 24.42 -8.76
C ARG A 582 -23.75 23.56 -9.60
N PHE A 583 -22.56 24.06 -9.85
CA PHE A 583 -21.51 23.37 -10.62
C PHE A 583 -20.64 22.42 -9.79
N SER A 584 -21.07 22.07 -8.58
CA SER A 584 -20.42 21.08 -7.72
C SER A 584 -21.20 19.76 -7.72
N PHE A 585 -20.62 18.70 -8.19
CA PHE A 585 -21.23 17.37 -8.10
C PHE A 585 -21.30 16.81 -6.65
N ASN A 586 -20.76 17.53 -5.66
CA ASN A 586 -20.89 17.20 -4.24
C ASN A 586 -22.11 17.88 -3.56
N VAL A 587 -22.75 18.83 -4.25
CA VAL A 587 -23.91 19.58 -3.76
C VAL A 587 -25.19 19.08 -4.46
N ALA A 588 -26.31 19.02 -3.73
CA ALA A 588 -27.54 18.45 -4.25
C ALA A 588 -28.14 19.19 -5.47
N ASP A 589 -27.99 20.52 -5.53
CA ASP A 589 -28.71 21.37 -6.48
C ASP A 589 -28.36 21.14 -7.95
N GLY A 590 -27.22 20.60 -8.31
CA GLY A 590 -26.79 20.48 -9.70
C GLY A 590 -26.29 19.11 -10.10
N ARG A 591 -26.27 18.17 -9.17
CA ARG A 591 -25.79 16.81 -9.42
C ARG A 591 -26.88 15.89 -9.93
N CYS A 592 -26.49 14.87 -10.66
CA CYS A 592 -27.38 13.78 -11.04
C CYS A 592 -27.95 13.09 -9.79
N GLU A 593 -29.28 12.98 -9.69
CA GLU A 593 -29.96 12.37 -8.54
C GLU A 593 -29.70 10.87 -8.43
N THR A 594 -29.57 10.17 -9.57
CA THR A 594 -29.38 8.70 -9.61
C THR A 594 -28.03 8.29 -9.02
N CYS A 595 -26.93 8.88 -9.46
CA CYS A 595 -25.59 8.56 -8.96
C CYS A 595 -25.10 9.55 -7.90
N GLN A 596 -25.90 10.52 -7.52
CA GLN A 596 -25.56 11.55 -6.56
C GLN A 596 -24.22 12.26 -6.81
N GLY A 597 -23.89 12.45 -8.10
CA GLY A 597 -22.68 13.12 -8.54
C GLY A 597 -21.43 12.22 -8.65
N GLU A 598 -21.55 10.93 -8.43
CA GLU A 598 -20.42 10.00 -8.61
C GLU A 598 -20.10 9.73 -10.08
N GLY A 599 -21.11 9.86 -10.96
CA GLY A 599 -20.97 9.50 -12.38
C GLY A 599 -21.04 8.00 -12.63
N PHE A 600 -20.89 7.21 -11.59
CA PHE A 600 -20.87 5.74 -11.60
C PHE A 600 -21.83 5.17 -10.57
N ILE A 601 -22.25 3.93 -10.76
CA ILE A 601 -22.97 3.14 -9.78
C ILE A 601 -22.16 1.89 -9.45
N GLU A 602 -22.14 1.51 -8.18
CA GLU A 602 -21.51 0.27 -7.74
C GLU A 602 -22.40 -0.91 -8.12
N VAL A 603 -21.82 -1.87 -8.82
CA VAL A 603 -22.49 -3.13 -9.18
C VAL A 603 -21.91 -4.22 -8.30
N GLU A 604 -22.68 -4.69 -7.33
CA GLU A 604 -22.30 -5.83 -6.51
C GLU A 604 -22.39 -7.11 -7.35
N LEU A 605 -21.24 -7.71 -7.61
CA LEU A 605 -21.15 -9.03 -8.23
C LEU A 605 -20.94 -10.05 -7.11
N LEU A 606 -21.84 -11.04 -7.00
CA LEU A 606 -21.89 -12.04 -5.92
C LEU A 606 -20.56 -12.79 -5.62
N PHE A 607 -19.59 -12.75 -6.51
CA PHE A 607 -18.29 -13.44 -6.36
C PHE A 607 -17.08 -12.62 -6.85
N LEU A 608 -17.25 -11.34 -7.19
CA LEU A 608 -16.17 -10.46 -7.65
C LEU A 608 -16.20 -9.16 -6.81
N PRO A 609 -15.06 -8.50 -6.60
CA PRO A 609 -15.04 -7.17 -5.97
C PRO A 609 -15.96 -6.23 -6.72
N GLY A 610 -16.68 -5.36 -6.00
CA GLY A 610 -17.60 -4.39 -6.57
C GLY A 610 -16.97 -3.65 -7.76
N THR A 611 -17.68 -3.64 -8.86
CA THR A 611 -17.26 -2.98 -10.12
C THR A 611 -18.12 -1.74 -10.31
N TYR A 612 -17.51 -0.63 -10.70
CA TYR A 612 -18.23 0.60 -11.02
C TYR A 612 -18.64 0.61 -12.50
N ALA A 613 -19.94 0.83 -12.77
CA ALA A 613 -20.46 1.05 -14.11
C ALA A 613 -20.91 2.50 -14.29
N PRO A 614 -20.82 3.08 -15.49
CA PRO A 614 -21.35 4.42 -15.75
C PRO A 614 -22.83 4.53 -15.36
N CYS A 615 -23.21 5.62 -14.73
CA CYS A 615 -24.60 5.87 -14.32
C CYS A 615 -25.53 5.85 -15.55
N PRO A 616 -26.62 5.07 -15.54
CA PRO A 616 -27.54 4.97 -16.69
C PRO A 616 -28.31 6.25 -16.97
N ALA A 617 -28.44 7.18 -16.01
CA ALA A 617 -29.14 8.43 -16.18
C ALA A 617 -28.25 9.54 -16.75
N CYS A 618 -27.03 9.72 -16.23
CA CYS A 618 -26.15 10.79 -16.67
C CYS A 618 -24.97 10.30 -17.54
N HIS A 619 -24.84 9.03 -17.79
CA HIS A 619 -23.79 8.39 -18.62
C HIS A 619 -22.36 8.86 -18.24
N GLY A 620 -22.11 9.06 -16.94
CA GLY A 620 -20.82 9.52 -16.44
C GLY A 620 -20.69 11.05 -16.27
N ALA A 621 -21.65 11.84 -16.76
CA ALA A 621 -21.58 13.31 -16.73
C ALA A 621 -21.66 13.92 -15.32
N ARG A 622 -22.16 13.20 -14.31
CA ARG A 622 -22.26 13.59 -12.88
C ARG A 622 -23.30 14.64 -12.55
N TYR A 623 -23.82 15.39 -13.52
CA TYR A 623 -24.74 16.51 -13.38
C TYR A 623 -26.13 16.22 -13.92
N ASP A 624 -27.09 17.02 -13.52
CA ASP A 624 -28.42 17.06 -14.12
C ASP A 624 -28.40 17.74 -15.51
N PRO A 625 -29.41 17.49 -16.36
CA PRO A 625 -29.46 18.08 -17.70
C PRO A 625 -29.46 19.61 -17.71
N GLU A 626 -30.11 20.25 -16.75
CA GLU A 626 -30.22 21.73 -16.70
C GLU A 626 -28.87 22.40 -16.42
N THR A 627 -28.05 21.78 -15.55
CA THR A 627 -26.69 22.27 -15.29
C THR A 627 -25.78 22.11 -16.52
N LEU A 628 -25.99 21.06 -17.31
CA LEU A 628 -25.22 20.79 -18.54
C LEU A 628 -25.58 21.73 -19.70
N GLU A 629 -26.72 22.41 -19.65
CA GLU A 629 -27.07 23.44 -20.66
C GLU A 629 -26.18 24.69 -20.59
N VAL A 630 -25.55 24.97 -19.42
CA VAL A 630 -24.63 26.08 -19.24
C VAL A 630 -23.30 25.77 -19.88
N THR A 631 -22.86 26.54 -20.83
CA THR A 631 -21.61 26.35 -21.57
C THR A 631 -20.67 27.56 -21.42
N TYR A 632 -19.37 27.27 -21.47
CA TYR A 632 -18.29 28.22 -21.62
C TYR A 632 -17.47 27.82 -22.86
N ARG A 633 -17.36 28.74 -23.83
CA ARG A 633 -16.72 28.46 -25.13
C ARG A 633 -17.26 27.18 -25.81
N GLY A 634 -18.57 26.95 -25.72
CA GLY A 634 -19.25 25.81 -26.35
C GLY A 634 -19.06 24.49 -25.64
N ARG A 635 -18.44 24.42 -24.46
CA ARG A 635 -18.25 23.22 -23.64
C ARG A 635 -19.01 23.37 -22.32
N ASN A 636 -19.74 22.34 -21.90
CA ASN A 636 -20.34 22.28 -20.57
C ASN A 636 -19.32 21.78 -19.52
N ILE A 637 -19.69 21.80 -18.24
CA ILE A 637 -18.75 21.44 -17.16
C ILE A 637 -18.36 19.96 -17.18
N ALA A 638 -19.22 19.06 -17.66
CA ALA A 638 -18.88 17.65 -17.81
C ALA A 638 -17.88 17.44 -18.97
N ASP A 639 -18.01 18.20 -20.07
CA ASP A 639 -17.03 18.20 -21.17
C ASP A 639 -15.65 18.58 -20.65
N VAL A 640 -15.56 19.58 -19.76
CA VAL A 640 -14.28 20.00 -19.16
C VAL A 640 -13.70 18.90 -18.26
N LEU A 641 -14.53 18.21 -17.48
CA LEU A 641 -14.07 17.06 -16.70
C LEU A 641 -13.61 15.88 -17.57
N ALA A 642 -14.16 15.75 -18.77
CA ALA A 642 -13.76 14.72 -19.72
C ALA A 642 -12.47 15.05 -20.48
N MET A 643 -12.04 16.33 -20.50
CA MET A 643 -10.82 16.74 -21.21
C MET A 643 -9.57 16.12 -20.60
N PRO A 644 -8.61 15.64 -21.42
CA PRO A 644 -7.23 15.40 -20.99
C PRO A 644 -6.57 16.68 -20.47
N VAL A 645 -5.60 16.55 -19.57
CA VAL A 645 -4.82 17.68 -19.03
C VAL A 645 -4.19 18.53 -20.15
N ASP A 646 -3.69 17.88 -21.22
CA ASP A 646 -3.07 18.59 -22.37
C ASP A 646 -4.07 19.47 -23.13
N GLU A 647 -5.30 19.00 -23.36
CA GLU A 647 -6.39 19.80 -23.98
C GLU A 647 -6.86 20.90 -23.04
N ALA A 648 -7.09 20.55 -21.76
CA ALA A 648 -7.54 21.47 -20.73
C ALA A 648 -6.55 22.63 -20.51
N ALA A 649 -5.24 22.40 -20.67
CA ALA A 649 -4.22 23.44 -20.56
C ALA A 649 -4.42 24.57 -21.58
N GLY A 650 -4.80 24.23 -22.82
CA GLY A 650 -5.17 25.22 -23.85
C GLY A 650 -6.53 25.88 -23.56
N PHE A 651 -7.53 25.10 -23.18
CA PHE A 651 -8.90 25.58 -22.96
C PHE A 651 -9.01 26.54 -21.76
N LEU A 652 -8.31 26.26 -20.65
CA LEU A 652 -8.31 27.00 -19.39
C LEU A 652 -7.10 27.93 -19.23
N ALA A 653 -6.35 28.24 -20.29
CA ALA A 653 -5.12 29.03 -20.23
C ALA A 653 -5.32 30.42 -19.59
N GLU A 654 -6.51 31.03 -19.76
CA GLU A 654 -6.85 32.33 -19.18
C GLU A 654 -7.24 32.28 -17.69
N LEU A 655 -7.29 31.07 -17.09
CA LEU A 655 -7.64 30.87 -15.68
C LEU A 655 -6.35 30.54 -14.88
N PRO A 656 -5.69 31.54 -14.22
CA PRO A 656 -4.33 31.37 -13.69
C PRO A 656 -4.18 30.21 -12.68
N ALA A 657 -5.22 29.96 -11.88
CA ALA A 657 -5.21 28.88 -10.90
C ALA A 657 -5.23 27.50 -11.57
N ALA A 658 -6.05 27.34 -12.62
CA ALA A 658 -6.11 26.08 -13.38
C ALA A 658 -4.85 25.91 -14.26
N ALA A 659 -4.43 26.95 -14.96
CA ALA A 659 -3.26 26.94 -15.85
C ALA A 659 -2.00 26.45 -15.13
N ARG A 660 -1.74 26.94 -13.91
CA ARG A 660 -0.59 26.51 -13.09
C ARG A 660 -0.66 25.02 -12.73
N SER A 661 -1.84 24.55 -12.32
CA SER A 661 -2.04 23.15 -11.96
C SER A 661 -1.86 22.24 -13.17
N LEU A 662 -2.40 22.62 -14.33
CA LEU A 662 -2.32 21.86 -15.56
C LEU A 662 -0.87 21.77 -16.07
N GLU A 663 -0.12 22.88 -16.00
CA GLU A 663 1.29 22.87 -16.41
C GLU A 663 2.13 21.95 -15.53
N THR A 664 1.94 21.98 -14.19
CA THR A 664 2.67 21.10 -13.29
C THR A 664 2.33 19.63 -13.53
N LEU A 665 1.06 19.31 -13.83
CA LEU A 665 0.65 17.95 -14.20
C LEU A 665 1.34 17.47 -15.50
N ARG A 666 1.48 18.37 -16.50
CA ARG A 666 2.21 18.07 -17.73
C ARG A 666 3.70 17.82 -17.48
N GLU A 667 4.32 18.64 -16.62
CA GLU A 667 5.73 18.52 -16.25
C GLU A 667 6.07 17.17 -15.57
N VAL A 668 5.11 16.55 -14.88
CA VAL A 668 5.27 15.21 -14.29
C VAL A 668 4.77 14.07 -15.20
N GLY A 669 4.46 14.37 -16.47
CA GLY A 669 4.07 13.38 -17.47
C GLY A 669 2.63 12.86 -17.35
N LEU A 670 1.70 13.66 -16.80
CA LEU A 670 0.28 13.29 -16.62
C LEU A 670 -0.65 14.02 -17.63
N GLY A 671 -0.12 14.48 -18.75
CA GLY A 671 -0.87 15.22 -19.77
C GLY A 671 -2.05 14.46 -20.37
N TYR A 672 -1.98 13.14 -20.35
CA TYR A 672 -3.01 12.23 -20.90
C TYR A 672 -4.20 11.98 -19.97
N LEU A 673 -4.06 12.23 -18.66
CA LEU A 673 -5.14 11.98 -17.70
C LEU A 673 -6.29 12.94 -17.89
N ARG A 674 -7.52 12.43 -17.75
CA ARG A 674 -8.72 13.27 -17.78
C ARG A 674 -8.95 13.95 -16.44
N LEU A 675 -9.40 15.19 -16.45
CA LEU A 675 -9.62 15.98 -15.24
C LEU A 675 -10.61 15.32 -14.26
N GLY A 676 -11.67 14.71 -14.79
CA GLY A 676 -12.71 14.03 -14.02
C GLY A 676 -12.44 12.55 -13.77
N GLN A 677 -11.25 12.01 -14.13
CA GLN A 677 -10.93 10.60 -13.93
C GLN A 677 -11.00 10.23 -12.45
N PRO A 678 -11.80 9.20 -12.07
CA PRO A 678 -11.96 8.78 -10.69
C PRO A 678 -10.63 8.34 -10.05
N ALA A 679 -10.44 8.68 -8.78
CA ALA A 679 -9.27 8.26 -8.02
C ALA A 679 -9.09 6.74 -7.95
N THR A 680 -10.20 5.99 -8.03
CA THR A 680 -10.25 4.53 -8.00
C THR A 680 -9.73 3.87 -9.29
N GLU A 681 -9.62 4.62 -10.38
CA GLU A 681 -9.10 4.15 -11.68
C GLU A 681 -7.61 4.46 -11.88
N LEU A 682 -7.03 5.31 -11.02
CA LEU A 682 -5.63 5.71 -11.12
C LEU A 682 -4.70 4.61 -10.64
N SER A 683 -3.60 4.42 -11.35
CA SER A 683 -2.48 3.60 -10.86
C SER A 683 -1.78 4.25 -9.66
N GLY A 684 -1.06 3.45 -8.86
CA GLY A 684 -0.29 3.97 -7.72
C GLY A 684 0.72 5.04 -8.12
N GLY A 685 1.42 4.85 -9.24
CA GLY A 685 2.37 5.82 -9.78
C GLY A 685 1.71 7.11 -10.27
N GLU A 686 0.51 7.05 -10.87
CA GLU A 686 -0.26 8.24 -11.26
C GLU A 686 -0.70 9.02 -10.03
N ALA A 687 -1.25 8.34 -9.01
CA ALA A 687 -1.66 8.96 -7.75
C ALA A 687 -0.47 9.68 -7.07
N GLN A 688 0.69 9.06 -7.06
CA GLN A 688 1.91 9.62 -6.50
C GLN A 688 2.38 10.86 -7.26
N ARG A 689 2.39 10.83 -8.61
CA ARG A 689 2.74 11.99 -9.44
C ARG A 689 1.75 13.13 -9.29
N ILE A 690 0.45 12.85 -9.12
CA ILE A 690 -0.56 13.88 -8.82
C ILE A 690 -0.27 14.56 -7.47
N LYS A 691 0.05 13.79 -6.42
CA LYS A 691 0.46 14.33 -5.11
C LYS A 691 1.70 15.23 -5.26
N LEU A 692 2.71 14.75 -5.97
CA LEU A 692 3.92 15.53 -6.24
C LEU A 692 3.62 16.83 -7.00
N SER A 693 2.79 16.78 -8.05
CA SER A 693 2.41 17.97 -8.82
C SER A 693 1.72 19.03 -7.95
N THR A 694 0.86 18.60 -7.02
CA THR A 694 0.18 19.49 -6.07
C THR A 694 1.18 20.16 -5.12
N GLU A 695 2.19 19.43 -4.66
CA GLU A 695 3.25 19.98 -3.83
C GLU A 695 4.18 20.97 -4.58
N LEU A 696 4.45 20.70 -5.84
CA LEU A 696 5.23 21.59 -6.71
C LEU A 696 4.54 22.96 -6.94
N GLN A 697 3.21 23.02 -6.87
CA GLN A 697 2.41 24.24 -7.03
C GLN A 697 2.45 25.14 -5.78
N ARG A 698 2.67 24.57 -4.59
CA ARG A 698 2.62 25.32 -3.34
C ARG A 698 3.81 26.27 -3.22
N ALA A 699 3.55 27.49 -2.74
CA ALA A 699 4.62 28.44 -2.46
C ALA A 699 5.58 27.88 -1.41
N ARG A 700 6.86 27.80 -1.75
CA ARG A 700 7.90 27.29 -0.86
C ARG A 700 8.25 28.35 0.19
N ARG A 701 8.06 27.97 1.46
CA ARG A 701 8.58 28.74 2.59
C ARG A 701 9.38 27.77 3.46
N GLY A 702 10.64 28.14 3.76
CA GLY A 702 11.50 27.34 4.61
C GLY A 702 12.11 26.10 3.94
N HIS A 703 12.78 25.26 4.74
CA HIS A 703 13.45 24.04 4.31
C HIS A 703 12.50 22.85 4.43
N THR A 704 12.13 22.27 3.30
CA THR A 704 11.20 21.13 3.24
C THR A 704 11.95 19.81 3.08
N LEU A 705 11.57 18.80 3.88
CA LEU A 705 11.95 17.41 3.68
C LEU A 705 10.87 16.69 2.88
N TYR A 706 11.24 16.16 1.72
CA TYR A 706 10.39 15.29 0.90
C TYR A 706 10.80 13.83 1.10
N LEU A 707 9.84 12.97 1.44
CA LEU A 707 10.01 11.53 1.55
C LEU A 707 9.16 10.86 0.47
N LEU A 708 9.79 10.08 -0.41
CA LEU A 708 9.13 9.35 -1.50
C LEU A 708 9.44 7.86 -1.37
N ASP A 709 8.44 7.02 -1.58
CA ASP A 709 8.56 5.56 -1.56
C ASP A 709 8.34 5.02 -2.97
N GLU A 710 9.40 4.46 -3.57
CA GLU A 710 9.45 3.88 -4.91
C GLU A 710 8.76 4.75 -5.99
N PRO A 711 9.14 6.04 -6.15
CA PRO A 711 8.43 6.94 -7.04
C PRO A 711 8.52 6.59 -8.53
N THR A 712 9.44 5.72 -8.92
CA THR A 712 9.64 5.28 -10.32
C THR A 712 9.02 3.93 -10.63
N ALA A 713 8.48 3.22 -9.62
CA ALA A 713 7.88 1.90 -9.83
C ALA A 713 6.75 1.93 -10.88
N GLY A 714 6.81 1.02 -11.85
CA GLY A 714 5.82 0.92 -12.93
C GLY A 714 5.87 2.06 -13.95
N LEU A 715 6.95 2.84 -14.01
CA LEU A 715 7.14 3.90 -15.00
C LEU A 715 8.06 3.46 -16.13
N HIS A 716 7.70 3.85 -17.35
CA HIS A 716 8.62 3.77 -18.48
C HIS A 716 9.84 4.70 -18.25
N PRO A 717 11.07 4.35 -18.65
CA PRO A 717 12.26 5.19 -18.44
C PRO A 717 12.14 6.62 -18.94
N ALA A 718 11.35 6.87 -20.00
CA ALA A 718 11.06 8.22 -20.46
C ALA A 718 10.27 9.05 -19.43
N ASP A 719 9.33 8.41 -18.72
CA ASP A 719 8.54 9.05 -17.64
C ASP A 719 9.38 9.23 -16.37
N VAL A 720 10.28 8.26 -16.09
CA VAL A 720 11.28 8.37 -15.01
C VAL A 720 12.16 9.60 -15.21
N ALA A 721 12.63 9.84 -16.45
CA ALA A 721 13.45 11.01 -16.76
C ALA A 721 12.70 12.35 -16.53
N LEU A 722 11.38 12.39 -16.80
CA LEU A 722 10.54 13.55 -16.49
C LEU A 722 10.46 13.78 -14.98
N LEU A 723 10.17 12.74 -14.22
CA LEU A 723 10.07 12.79 -12.76
C LEU A 723 11.38 13.25 -12.11
N LEU A 724 12.52 12.67 -12.51
CA LEU A 724 13.84 13.02 -11.99
C LEU A 724 14.17 14.51 -12.19
N ARG A 725 13.84 15.09 -13.35
CA ARG A 725 14.01 16.53 -13.55
C ARG A 725 13.25 17.36 -12.51
N GLN A 726 12.05 16.95 -12.13
CA GLN A 726 11.25 17.66 -11.12
C GLN A 726 11.85 17.48 -9.72
N LEU A 727 12.31 16.27 -9.37
CA LEU A 727 12.98 16.01 -8.10
C LEU A 727 14.27 16.84 -7.96
N HIS A 728 15.08 16.91 -9.00
CA HIS A 728 16.27 17.76 -9.02
C HIS A 728 15.93 19.25 -8.88
N ARG A 729 14.87 19.74 -9.52
CA ARG A 729 14.37 21.13 -9.32
C ARG A 729 13.98 21.42 -7.86
N LEU A 730 13.40 20.44 -7.15
CA LEU A 730 13.10 20.57 -5.71
C LEU A 730 14.35 20.78 -4.89
N VAL A 731 15.38 19.98 -5.17
CA VAL A 731 16.67 20.07 -4.48
C VAL A 731 17.38 21.39 -4.82
N ASP A 732 17.42 21.80 -6.08
CA ASP A 732 18.01 23.07 -6.52
C ASP A 732 17.33 24.29 -5.86
N ALA A 733 16.04 24.16 -5.55
CA ALA A 733 15.31 25.17 -4.79
C ALA A 733 15.56 25.10 -3.26
N GLY A 734 16.50 24.29 -2.80
CA GLY A 734 16.95 24.21 -1.41
C GLY A 734 16.22 23.19 -0.53
N SER A 735 15.41 22.30 -1.10
CA SER A 735 14.76 21.21 -0.35
C SER A 735 15.72 20.02 -0.15
N THR A 736 15.41 19.17 0.83
CA THR A 736 16.01 17.83 0.97
C THR A 736 15.02 16.80 0.43
N VAL A 737 15.50 15.90 -0.43
CA VAL A 737 14.70 14.81 -0.99
C VAL A 737 15.32 13.47 -0.61
N VAL A 738 14.55 12.62 0.06
CA VAL A 738 14.95 11.24 0.39
C VAL A 738 13.93 10.30 -0.27
N LEU A 739 14.45 9.39 -1.07
CA LEU A 739 13.60 8.41 -1.75
C LEU A 739 14.09 6.99 -1.49
N VAL A 740 13.15 6.06 -1.34
CA VAL A 740 13.42 4.64 -1.40
C VAL A 740 13.36 4.23 -2.86
N GLU A 741 14.41 3.58 -3.39
CA GLU A 741 14.47 3.28 -4.81
C GLU A 741 15.22 2.00 -5.15
N HIS A 742 14.80 1.43 -6.31
CA HIS A 742 15.40 0.26 -6.91
C HIS A 742 15.86 0.51 -8.37
N ASP A 743 15.32 1.55 -9.02
CA ASP A 743 15.68 1.95 -10.37
C ASP A 743 17.13 2.47 -10.41
N LEU A 744 17.98 1.80 -11.23
CA LEU A 744 19.40 2.11 -11.30
C LEU A 744 19.68 3.47 -11.93
N ASP A 745 18.83 3.98 -12.81
CA ASP A 745 18.98 5.30 -13.41
C ASP A 745 18.76 6.39 -12.38
N THR A 746 17.73 6.22 -11.56
CA THR A 746 17.44 7.10 -10.43
C THR A 746 18.56 7.07 -9.38
N ILE A 747 19.01 5.87 -9.00
CA ILE A 747 20.10 5.70 -8.02
C ILE A 747 21.41 6.31 -8.54
N ALA A 748 21.72 6.16 -9.82
CA ALA A 748 22.92 6.71 -10.43
C ALA A 748 22.93 8.24 -10.51
N THR A 749 21.76 8.88 -10.55
CA THR A 749 21.62 10.34 -10.59
C THR A 749 21.44 10.96 -9.19
N ALA A 750 21.39 10.16 -8.13
CA ALA A 750 21.33 10.68 -6.76
C ALA A 750 22.65 11.34 -6.35
N ASP A 751 22.59 12.37 -5.50
CA ASP A 751 23.78 12.99 -4.90
C ASP A 751 24.41 12.08 -3.85
N TRP A 752 23.58 11.31 -3.15
CA TRP A 752 23.98 10.43 -2.05
C TRP A 752 23.17 9.15 -2.05
N ILE A 753 23.80 8.05 -1.70
CA ILE A 753 23.16 6.74 -1.55
C ILE A 753 23.36 6.26 -0.13
N ILE A 754 22.32 5.65 0.45
CA ILE A 754 22.37 4.87 1.69
C ILE A 754 21.89 3.46 1.33
N ASP A 755 22.81 2.49 1.34
CA ASP A 755 22.51 1.11 0.95
C ASP A 755 22.30 0.23 2.18
N LEU A 756 21.13 -0.40 2.27
CA LEU A 756 20.72 -1.26 3.37
C LEU A 756 20.81 -2.75 2.97
N GLY A 757 21.29 -3.57 3.90
CA GLY A 757 21.43 -4.99 3.64
C GLY A 757 22.12 -5.75 4.78
N PRO A 758 22.88 -6.82 4.46
CA PRO A 758 23.19 -7.34 3.11
C PRO A 758 22.04 -8.15 2.47
N GLY A 759 21.08 -8.65 3.24
CA GLY A 759 19.95 -9.44 2.81
C GLY A 759 18.61 -8.86 3.27
N GLY A 760 17.52 -9.63 3.14
CA GLY A 760 16.20 -9.32 3.67
C GLY A 760 15.96 -9.92 5.06
N GLY A 761 14.94 -9.42 5.78
CA GLY A 761 14.58 -9.90 7.13
C GLY A 761 15.71 -9.72 8.15
N ASP A 762 15.96 -10.72 8.97
CA ASP A 762 16.99 -10.68 10.03
C ASP A 762 18.43 -10.57 9.50
N ALA A 763 18.67 -10.96 8.26
CA ALA A 763 19.94 -10.77 7.58
C ALA A 763 20.14 -9.33 7.07
N GLY A 764 19.11 -8.51 7.10
CA GLY A 764 19.11 -7.11 6.69
C GLY A 764 19.30 -6.13 7.84
N GLY A 765 18.70 -4.96 7.70
CA GLY A 765 18.58 -3.97 8.75
C GLY A 765 19.87 -3.25 9.13
N ARG A 766 20.86 -3.21 8.24
CA ARG A 766 22.14 -2.52 8.48
C ARG A 766 22.51 -1.61 7.31
N VAL A 767 23.13 -0.47 7.60
CA VAL A 767 23.77 0.36 6.57
C VAL A 767 25.05 -0.35 6.11
N ILE A 768 25.08 -0.77 4.86
CA ILE A 768 26.21 -1.51 4.27
C ILE A 768 27.19 -0.57 3.57
N ALA A 769 26.67 0.46 2.92
CA ALA A 769 27.46 1.48 2.26
C ALA A 769 26.72 2.82 2.25
N GLU A 770 27.45 3.91 2.27
CA GLU A 770 26.92 5.26 2.11
C GLU A 770 27.89 6.18 1.37
N GLY A 771 27.36 7.13 0.63
CA GLY A 771 28.16 8.12 -0.10
C GLY A 771 27.65 8.37 -1.52
N PRO A 772 28.42 9.12 -2.32
CA PRO A 772 28.11 9.33 -3.73
C PRO A 772 28.07 8.01 -4.51
N PRO A 773 27.32 7.94 -5.62
CA PRO A 773 27.15 6.72 -6.42
C PRO A 773 28.47 6.00 -6.77
N ALA A 774 29.49 6.75 -7.19
CA ALA A 774 30.80 6.20 -7.54
C ALA A 774 31.55 5.53 -6.36
N LYS A 775 31.25 5.93 -5.12
CA LYS A 775 31.77 5.29 -3.90
C LYS A 775 31.02 4.00 -3.60
N VAL A 776 29.69 4.04 -3.62
CA VAL A 776 28.83 2.88 -3.30
C VAL A 776 29.01 1.77 -4.32
N ALA A 777 29.20 2.09 -5.60
CA ALA A 777 29.47 1.12 -6.67
C ALA A 777 30.72 0.24 -6.42
N LYS A 778 31.60 0.63 -5.48
CA LYS A 778 32.81 -0.12 -5.10
C LYS A 778 32.65 -0.94 -3.81
N ALA A 779 31.48 -0.90 -3.19
CA ALA A 779 31.23 -1.54 -1.90
C ALA A 779 31.06 -3.06 -2.04
N ARG A 780 32.02 -3.85 -1.54
CA ARG A 780 32.05 -5.32 -1.71
C ARG A 780 30.87 -6.08 -1.07
N ARG A 781 30.25 -5.52 -0.05
CA ARG A 781 29.15 -6.17 0.69
C ARG A 781 27.76 -5.71 0.24
N SER A 782 27.71 -4.76 -0.68
CA SER A 782 26.49 -4.21 -1.23
C SER A 782 25.94 -5.09 -2.35
N ALA A 783 24.68 -5.50 -2.25
CA ALA A 783 23.98 -6.19 -3.33
C ALA A 783 23.71 -5.25 -4.53
N THR A 784 23.56 -3.95 -4.29
CA THR A 784 23.33 -2.91 -5.29
C THR A 784 24.59 -2.58 -6.09
N ALA A 785 25.77 -2.62 -5.46
CA ALA A 785 27.03 -2.14 -6.05
C ALA A 785 27.38 -2.76 -7.43
N PRO A 786 27.26 -4.06 -7.67
CA PRO A 786 27.62 -4.65 -8.98
C PRO A 786 26.76 -4.11 -10.12
N TYR A 787 25.46 -3.88 -9.86
CA TYR A 787 24.50 -3.36 -10.86
C TYR A 787 24.76 -1.87 -11.10
N LEU A 788 24.96 -1.10 -10.02
CA LEU A 788 25.30 0.32 -10.11
C LEU A 788 26.62 0.55 -10.85
N ALA A 789 27.65 -0.28 -10.58
CA ALA A 789 28.94 -0.19 -11.27
C ALA A 789 28.79 -0.42 -12.80
N ARG A 790 28.01 -1.41 -13.21
CA ARG A 790 27.70 -1.65 -14.63
C ARG A 790 26.97 -0.48 -15.25
N ARG A 791 25.99 0.11 -14.54
CA ARG A 791 25.22 1.25 -15.03
C ARG A 791 26.08 2.50 -15.20
N LEU A 792 26.95 2.81 -14.24
CA LEU A 792 27.89 3.94 -14.34
C LEU A 792 28.99 3.76 -15.40
N ALA A 793 29.35 2.53 -15.73
CA ALA A 793 30.35 2.26 -16.77
C ALA A 793 29.78 2.33 -18.20
N GLY A 794 28.48 2.16 -18.37
CA GLY A 794 27.78 2.23 -19.66
C GLY A 794 27.13 3.58 -19.95
N SER A 795 27.34 4.58 -19.08
CA SER A 795 26.83 5.95 -19.25
C SER A 795 27.83 6.85 -19.95
#